data_7022839c7126c4b0bff61d6a9b342c09
#
_entry.id   7022839c7126c4b0bff61d6a9b342c09
#
_cell.length_a   1.000
_cell.length_b   1.000
_cell.length_c   1.000
_cell.angle_alpha   90.00
_cell.angle_beta   90.00
_cell.angle_gamma   90.00
#
_symmetry.space_group_name_H-M   'P 1'
#
loop_
_entity.id
_entity.type
_entity.pdbx_description
1 polymer ?
#
loop_
_entity_poly.entity_id
_entity_poly.type
_entity_poly.pdbx_seq_one_letter_code
_entity_poly.pdbx_strand_id
1 'polypeptide(L)'
;MGLSKFLLRSCFIFILLFALGCSKDDVDHSDPNSFYSGAATNANSTDLLGYWAITEAEYEGTRVPVPINYTDCGRDFFVYRESGVYEEYVYTSSGCETISSQLQWELDKGVLTMRTLSGSTDDLVIIKLSATEFQFKARVDIDEDGELDVVVLIAKRYTPDEKDFYTQSFRYYDSDFNYELIGYTWQPYDGFHTFEKYEIYRSQGENCSKANAELVATITDVNETEYFDLEPPVSERLCYFLRIYTDQGVLGDSYLETFDPSYLRIAPVNLNEPTVTGNTISLSWDASDSPYFSHYEILVRNHEGGSGHGFQDKTVATISDRETTSWVDENPPYFENPYYHIRVHTLFGYKTDYSTDATTYWQVPFKRPEILSLKEIKSYAIDPSEPVIYFWGQESGEGMTPLNMYRFNYDTHQIEAIANIDPQYDTNVPIKVIVSPNGKELIIKQGVELHFYDASTMQFKYAIDPETVFSIGDFNYDPLRDIWVISDSDDIFTLQRDNSTMSFIDTAPHFVEHQGSGRYKFIILNNGQIILGHRNETTSFVFDLDANGNFTGNQSVNIQFRQANIYEQEELMYNAAAGILVDSEPNRMYSSTTFQNLGSFEKPNFPTGLSADGSKIFGTDNDYEWNIDYDSPHKKEALIFDRNSSMITTVETVGYPHILFENFRGELMSISSGLKRATLYRDLADTADIFIEKVDVP
;
A
#
# COMPACT_ATOMS: atom_id res chain seq x y z
N MET A 1 45.92 -14.77 61.60
CA MET A 1 45.49 -15.67 60.51
C MET A 1 44.19 -15.17 59.83
N GLY A 2 43.38 -14.37 60.55
CA GLY A 2 42.13 -13.75 60.01
C GLY A 2 42.36 -12.62 59.01
N LEU A 3 43.21 -11.67 59.30
CA LEU A 3 43.42 -10.46 58.49
C LEU A 3 43.96 -10.76 57.07
N SER A 4 44.83 -11.78 56.92
CA SER A 4 45.38 -12.18 55.60
C SER A 4 44.35 -12.91 54.74
N LYS A 5 43.38 -13.64 55.35
CA LYS A 5 42.30 -14.32 54.61
C LYS A 5 41.20 -13.33 54.19
N PHE A 6 40.97 -12.33 55.01
CA PHE A 6 40.06 -11.23 54.72
C PHE A 6 40.56 -10.40 53.53
N LEU A 7 41.84 -10.07 53.51
CA LEU A 7 42.46 -9.31 52.42
C LEU A 7 42.55 -10.09 51.07
N LEU A 8 42.54 -11.42 51.12
CA LEU A 8 42.51 -12.25 49.92
C LEU A 8 41.08 -12.41 49.31
N ARG A 9 40.03 -12.07 50.09
CA ARG A 9 38.62 -12.08 49.66
C ARG A 9 38.04 -10.70 49.37
N SER A 10 38.88 -9.64 49.42
CA SER A 10 38.48 -8.22 49.46
C SER A 10 37.91 -7.67 48.13
N CYS A 11 37.38 -8.50 47.21
CA CYS A 11 36.49 -8.02 46.14
C CYS A 11 35.09 -7.60 46.62
N PHE A 12 34.79 -7.68 47.96
CA PHE A 12 33.42 -7.49 48.46
C PHE A 12 33.31 -6.61 49.72
N ILE A 13 34.31 -5.81 50.04
CA ILE A 13 34.35 -5.10 51.37
C ILE A 13 33.15 -4.16 51.54
N PHE A 14 32.69 -3.51 50.49
CA PHE A 14 31.60 -2.51 50.63
C PHE A 14 30.20 -3.06 50.32
N ILE A 15 30.03 -4.04 49.46
CA ILE A 15 28.71 -4.64 49.17
C ILE A 15 28.18 -5.43 50.39
N LEU A 16 29.05 -5.92 51.28
CA LEU A 16 28.67 -6.66 52.48
C LEU A 16 28.37 -5.77 53.71
N LEU A 17 28.82 -4.52 53.74
CA LEU A 17 28.57 -3.64 54.86
C LEU A 17 27.07 -3.31 55.11
N PHE A 18 26.21 -3.50 54.11
CA PHE A 18 24.78 -3.19 54.23
C PHE A 18 23.88 -4.38 54.54
N ALA A 19 24.42 -5.58 54.76
CA ALA A 19 23.59 -6.76 54.97
C ALA A 19 23.05 -6.93 56.41
N LEU A 20 23.57 -6.18 57.37
CA LEU A 20 23.18 -6.31 58.79
C LEU A 20 22.87 -4.89 59.36
N GLY A 21 21.62 -4.49 59.19
CA GLY A 21 21.12 -3.22 59.65
C GLY A 21 20.76 -3.21 61.15
N CYS A 22 20.78 -2.01 61.71
CA CYS A 22 20.08 -1.52 62.87
C CYS A 22 20.66 -1.65 64.29
N SER A 23 21.41 -0.69 64.70
CA SER A 23 20.99 0.09 65.87
C SER A 23 21.58 1.50 65.72
N LYS A 24 20.74 2.55 65.81
CA LYS A 24 21.26 3.88 66.16
C LYS A 24 21.68 3.83 67.60
N ASP A 25 22.96 3.56 67.86
CA ASP A 25 23.58 3.91 69.13
C ASP A 25 23.62 5.44 69.15
N ASP A 26 23.26 6.06 70.28
CA ASP A 26 23.46 7.49 70.46
C ASP A 26 24.92 7.86 70.18
N VAL A 27 25.14 8.85 69.28
CA VAL A 27 26.49 9.29 68.89
C VAL A 27 27.15 9.93 70.08
N ASP A 28 27.80 9.11 70.95
CA ASP A 28 28.53 9.57 72.10
C ASP A 28 30.04 9.67 71.82
N HIS A 29 30.50 10.86 71.53
CA HIS A 29 31.92 11.15 71.29
C HIS A 29 32.72 11.14 72.54
N SER A 30 32.12 11.11 73.75
CA SER A 30 32.82 11.26 75.06
C SER A 30 33.23 9.91 75.67
N ASP A 31 32.60 8.77 75.26
CA ASP A 31 32.99 7.44 75.68
C ASP A 31 34.24 6.99 74.93
N PRO A 32 35.38 6.77 75.57
CA PRO A 32 36.59 6.28 74.86
C PRO A 32 36.45 4.88 74.26
N ASN A 33 35.47 4.10 74.69
CA ASN A 33 35.13 2.78 74.12
C ASN A 33 34.06 2.81 73.03
N SER A 34 33.48 3.98 72.82
CA SER A 34 32.47 4.15 71.73
C SER A 34 33.12 4.03 70.36
N PHE A 35 32.37 3.44 69.42
CA PHE A 35 32.75 3.46 67.99
C PHE A 35 33.09 4.85 67.50
N TYR A 36 32.38 5.88 68.00
CA TYR A 36 32.52 7.28 67.63
C TYR A 36 33.72 7.98 68.30
N SER A 37 34.43 7.32 69.16
CA SER A 37 35.59 7.92 69.85
C SER A 37 36.68 8.29 68.86
N GLY A 38 37.34 9.46 69.05
CA GLY A 38 38.42 9.93 68.21
C GLY A 38 37.96 10.54 66.86
N ALA A 39 36.67 10.80 66.71
CA ALA A 39 36.16 11.46 65.53
C ALA A 39 36.83 12.82 65.29
N ALA A 40 37.24 13.08 64.06
CA ALA A 40 37.77 14.37 63.60
C ALA A 40 36.63 15.38 63.45
N THR A 41 36.16 15.95 64.57
CA THR A 41 35.00 16.88 64.62
C THR A 41 35.12 18.13 63.76
N ASN A 42 36.35 18.44 63.29
CA ASN A 42 36.67 19.54 62.40
C ASN A 42 36.86 19.09 60.91
N ALA A 43 36.56 17.88 60.60
CA ALA A 43 36.65 17.39 59.23
C ALA A 43 35.72 18.23 58.33
N ASN A 44 36.28 18.67 57.18
CA ASN A 44 35.51 19.49 56.23
C ASN A 44 35.05 18.64 55.06
N SER A 45 33.79 18.76 54.71
CA SER A 45 33.19 18.01 53.59
C SER A 45 33.88 18.30 52.25
N THR A 46 34.41 19.51 52.04
CA THR A 46 35.17 19.85 50.82
C THR A 46 36.47 19.05 50.67
N ASP A 47 37.12 18.67 51.79
CA ASP A 47 38.34 17.85 51.75
C ASP A 47 38.03 16.38 51.40
N LEU A 48 36.79 15.95 51.56
CA LEU A 48 36.33 14.61 51.20
C LEU A 48 36.07 14.46 49.70
N LEU A 49 35.67 15.55 49.06
CA LEU A 49 35.29 15.52 47.64
C LEU A 49 36.40 14.95 46.74
N GLY A 50 36.02 14.18 45.74
CA GLY A 50 36.91 13.58 44.73
C GLY A 50 37.17 12.08 44.95
N TYR A 51 38.17 11.56 44.26
CA TYR A 51 38.45 10.14 44.18
C TYR A 51 39.42 9.67 45.23
N TRP A 52 39.10 8.53 45.83
CA TRP A 52 39.90 7.88 46.88
C TRP A 52 40.06 6.38 46.64
N ALA A 53 41.16 5.79 46.99
CA ALA A 53 41.36 4.33 47.02
C ALA A 53 41.91 3.90 48.36
N ILE A 54 41.39 2.81 48.95
CA ILE A 54 41.91 2.25 50.18
C ILE A 54 43.26 1.59 49.85
N THR A 55 44.29 1.98 50.60
CA THR A 55 45.66 1.52 50.45
C THR A 55 46.13 0.63 51.60
N GLU A 56 45.61 0.83 52.79
CA GLU A 56 46.00 0.14 54.02
C GLU A 56 44.75 -0.05 54.90
N ALA A 57 44.79 -1.11 55.72
CA ALA A 57 43.82 -1.37 56.79
C ALA A 57 44.54 -1.61 58.11
N GLU A 58 43.98 -1.19 59.23
CA GLU A 58 44.50 -1.41 60.57
C GLU A 58 43.44 -2.09 61.45
N TYR A 59 43.80 -3.21 62.05
CA TYR A 59 42.96 -3.98 62.96
C TYR A 59 43.80 -4.40 64.17
N GLU A 60 43.28 -4.17 65.38
CA GLU A 60 43.95 -4.46 66.63
C GLU A 60 45.38 -3.86 66.69
N GLY A 61 45.58 -2.65 66.13
CA GLY A 61 46.89 -1.98 66.09
C GLY A 61 47.88 -2.53 65.08
N THR A 62 47.47 -3.50 64.28
CA THR A 62 48.29 -4.08 63.20
C THR A 62 47.86 -3.49 61.86
N ARG A 63 48.78 -2.75 61.19
CA ARG A 63 48.53 -2.16 59.86
C ARG A 63 49.07 -3.05 58.75
N VAL A 64 48.25 -3.31 57.74
CA VAL A 64 48.59 -4.08 56.57
C VAL A 64 48.20 -3.41 55.26
N PRO A 65 48.95 -3.59 54.19
CA PRO A 65 48.55 -3.05 52.88
C PRO A 65 47.36 -3.80 52.31
N VAL A 66 46.42 -3.08 51.68
CA VAL A 66 45.32 -3.66 50.90
C VAL A 66 45.86 -4.00 49.51
N PRO A 67 45.77 -5.26 49.06
CA PRO A 67 46.28 -5.67 47.76
C PRO A 67 45.46 -5.07 46.62
N ILE A 68 46.02 -5.03 45.41
CA ILE A 68 45.31 -4.75 44.13
C ILE A 68 44.77 -6.06 43.61
N ASN A 69 43.49 -6.16 43.38
CA ASN A 69 42.85 -7.39 42.91
C ASN A 69 43.26 -7.71 41.48
N TYR A 70 43.28 -6.71 40.60
CA TYR A 70 43.67 -6.83 39.21
C TYR A 70 44.73 -5.79 38.89
N THR A 71 46.01 -6.21 38.88
CA THR A 71 47.18 -5.34 38.79
C THR A 71 47.18 -4.43 37.55
N ASP A 72 46.60 -4.94 36.46
CA ASP A 72 46.54 -4.20 35.18
C ASP A 72 45.41 -3.17 35.10
N CYS A 73 44.45 -3.19 36.07
CA CYS A 73 43.31 -2.31 36.10
C CYS A 73 43.45 -1.20 37.15
N GLY A 74 44.34 -1.36 38.13
CA GLY A 74 44.47 -0.43 39.23
C GLY A 74 43.74 -0.90 40.49
N ARG A 75 43.42 0.05 41.40
CA ARG A 75 42.74 -0.22 42.68
C ARG A 75 41.25 0.03 42.52
N ASP A 76 40.44 -0.76 43.25
CA ASP A 76 39.06 -0.38 43.53
C ASP A 76 39.09 1.01 44.22
N PHE A 77 38.10 1.84 43.86
CA PHE A 77 38.10 3.25 44.30
C PHE A 77 36.66 3.70 44.53
N PHE A 78 36.56 4.88 45.20
CA PHE A 78 35.28 5.54 45.43
C PHE A 78 35.41 7.03 45.31
N VAL A 79 34.27 7.67 45.07
CA VAL A 79 34.22 9.12 44.89
C VAL A 79 33.10 9.74 45.73
N TYR A 80 33.42 10.86 46.37
CA TYR A 80 32.46 11.75 47.03
C TYR A 80 32.19 12.95 46.12
N ARG A 81 30.94 13.10 45.73
CA ARG A 81 30.47 14.18 44.85
C ARG A 81 29.94 15.35 45.68
N GLU A 82 30.05 16.58 45.14
CA GLU A 82 29.48 17.78 45.75
C GLU A 82 27.95 17.69 45.91
N SER A 83 27.28 16.95 45.05
CA SER A 83 25.84 16.66 45.11
C SER A 83 25.38 15.83 46.32
N GLY A 84 26.30 15.39 47.20
CA GLY A 84 26.00 14.48 48.31
C GLY A 84 25.91 13.00 47.87
N VAL A 85 26.34 12.68 46.67
CA VAL A 85 26.39 11.32 46.15
C VAL A 85 27.75 10.70 46.40
N TYR A 86 27.76 9.45 46.86
CA TYR A 86 28.91 8.55 46.93
C TYR A 86 28.78 7.48 45.89
N GLU A 87 29.83 7.23 45.17
CA GLU A 87 29.92 6.14 44.19
C GLU A 87 31.15 5.30 44.49
N GLU A 88 30.96 3.99 44.40
CA GLU A 88 32.04 2.99 44.56
C GLU A 88 32.19 2.17 43.27
N TYR A 89 33.45 1.92 42.91
CA TYR A 89 33.82 1.21 41.70
C TYR A 89 34.75 0.06 42.03
N VAL A 90 34.30 -1.17 41.70
CA VAL A 90 35.05 -2.41 41.97
C VAL A 90 35.33 -3.10 40.68
N TYR A 91 36.60 -3.40 40.42
CA TYR A 91 37.00 -4.18 39.26
C TYR A 91 36.65 -5.66 39.47
N THR A 92 35.97 -6.28 38.50
CA THR A 92 35.42 -7.64 38.59
C THR A 92 36.16 -8.63 37.72
N SER A 93 36.98 -8.16 36.77
CA SER A 93 37.74 -9.01 35.85
C SER A 93 39.09 -8.42 35.49
N SER A 94 39.97 -9.23 34.93
CA SER A 94 41.25 -8.76 34.34
C SER A 94 41.07 -7.92 33.08
N GLY A 95 39.86 -7.85 32.52
CA GLY A 95 39.49 -6.93 31.47
C GLY A 95 39.13 -5.52 31.93
N CYS A 96 39.30 -5.23 33.23
CA CYS A 96 39.02 -3.97 33.90
C CYS A 96 37.53 -3.55 33.85
N GLU A 97 36.63 -4.53 33.75
CA GLU A 97 35.21 -4.29 33.93
C GLU A 97 34.91 -3.90 35.37
N THR A 98 34.08 -2.91 35.57
CA THR A 98 33.69 -2.43 36.91
C THR A 98 32.21 -2.66 37.16
N ILE A 99 31.90 -2.96 38.43
CA ILE A 99 30.54 -2.74 38.96
C ILE A 99 30.56 -1.52 39.85
N SER A 100 29.47 -0.75 39.81
CA SER A 100 29.32 0.45 40.65
C SER A 100 28.14 0.33 41.58
N SER A 101 28.28 0.93 42.77
CA SER A 101 27.17 1.16 43.69
C SER A 101 27.10 2.64 44.03
N GLN A 102 25.87 3.12 44.32
CA GLN A 102 25.64 4.52 44.60
C GLN A 102 24.88 4.69 45.92
N LEU A 103 25.35 5.62 46.78
CA LEU A 103 24.77 5.98 48.08
C LEU A 103 24.65 7.48 48.19
N GLN A 104 23.85 7.93 49.17
CA GLN A 104 23.89 9.34 49.63
C GLN A 104 24.80 9.44 50.84
N TRP A 105 25.52 10.55 50.99
CA TRP A 105 26.38 10.78 52.13
C TRP A 105 26.12 12.13 52.79
N GLU A 106 26.33 12.16 54.11
CA GLU A 106 26.26 13.38 54.92
C GLU A 106 27.37 13.33 55.97
N LEU A 107 28.05 14.45 56.20
CA LEU A 107 29.10 14.57 57.19
C LEU A 107 28.69 15.53 58.32
N ASP A 108 28.62 15.02 59.56
CA ASP A 108 28.43 15.82 60.76
C ASP A 108 29.48 15.43 61.84
N LYS A 109 30.26 16.45 62.28
CA LYS A 109 31.24 16.32 63.36
C LYS A 109 32.15 15.06 63.25
N GLY A 110 32.58 14.74 62.03
CA GLY A 110 33.49 13.61 61.81
C GLY A 110 32.77 12.27 61.70
N VAL A 111 31.46 12.23 61.76
CA VAL A 111 30.65 11.07 61.43
C VAL A 111 30.13 11.24 60.00
N LEU A 112 30.45 10.25 59.19
CA LEU A 112 30.03 10.20 57.79
C LEU A 112 28.90 9.14 57.65
N THR A 113 27.68 9.60 57.54
CA THR A 113 26.51 8.73 57.40
C THR A 113 26.27 8.44 55.94
N MET A 114 26.33 7.14 55.60
CA MET A 114 26.05 6.61 54.25
C MET A 114 24.61 6.12 54.23
N ARG A 115 23.84 6.46 53.16
CA ARG A 115 22.42 6.10 53.03
C ARG A 115 22.14 5.45 51.73
N THR A 116 21.49 4.27 51.76
CA THR A 116 20.99 3.59 50.57
C THR A 116 19.72 4.26 50.04
N LEU A 117 19.37 3.97 48.78
CA LEU A 117 18.09 4.40 48.17
C LEU A 117 16.88 3.80 48.92
N SER A 118 17.01 2.66 49.60
CA SER A 118 15.99 2.04 50.45
C SER A 118 15.85 2.71 51.83
N GLY A 119 16.73 3.65 52.18
CA GLY A 119 16.70 4.39 53.43
C GLY A 119 17.52 3.77 54.58
N SER A 120 18.21 2.65 54.39
CA SER A 120 19.14 2.08 55.34
C SER A 120 20.36 2.98 55.47
N THR A 121 20.87 3.15 56.70
CA THR A 121 22.04 4.00 57.00
C THR A 121 23.14 3.19 57.65
N ASP A 122 24.39 3.53 57.35
CA ASP A 122 25.58 3.07 58.09
C ASP A 122 26.52 4.27 58.36
N ASP A 123 27.25 4.23 59.46
CA ASP A 123 28.13 5.34 59.88
C ASP A 123 29.58 4.88 59.74
N LEU A 124 30.40 5.79 59.16
CA LEU A 124 31.84 5.72 59.14
C LEU A 124 32.38 6.86 60.03
N VAL A 125 33.40 6.63 60.78
CA VAL A 125 33.97 7.66 61.69
C VAL A 125 35.31 8.15 61.14
N ILE A 126 35.35 9.37 60.68
CA ILE A 126 36.59 9.98 60.21
C ILE A 126 37.51 10.26 61.39
N ILE A 127 38.69 9.71 61.42
CA ILE A 127 39.73 9.95 62.44
C ILE A 127 40.84 10.88 61.93
N LYS A 128 41.04 10.95 60.61
CA LYS A 128 41.95 11.90 59.95
C LYS A 128 41.42 12.20 58.53
N LEU A 129 41.39 13.47 58.20
CA LEU A 129 41.11 13.93 56.84
C LEU A 129 42.06 15.03 56.42
N SER A 130 42.67 14.88 55.27
CA SER A 130 43.58 15.90 54.69
C SER A 130 43.43 15.85 53.17
N ALA A 131 44.04 16.78 52.43
CA ALA A 131 44.01 16.81 50.98
C ALA A 131 44.51 15.51 50.30
N THR A 132 45.34 14.68 51.00
CA THR A 132 45.98 13.46 50.40
C THR A 132 45.69 12.18 51.13
N GLU A 133 45.13 12.24 52.34
CA GLU A 133 44.88 11.04 53.15
C GLU A 133 43.60 11.14 53.94
N PHE A 134 42.81 10.07 53.89
CA PHE A 134 41.55 9.89 54.57
C PHE A 134 41.57 8.59 55.36
N GLN A 135 41.49 8.72 56.71
CA GLN A 135 41.42 7.58 57.61
C GLN A 135 40.07 7.60 58.34
N PHE A 136 39.42 6.44 58.30
CA PHE A 136 38.12 6.27 58.91
C PHE A 136 37.92 4.88 59.51
N LYS A 137 37.10 4.82 60.56
CA LYS A 137 36.66 3.55 61.14
C LYS A 137 35.43 3.07 60.40
N ALA A 138 35.39 1.77 60.14
CA ALA A 138 34.25 1.01 59.65
C ALA A 138 34.01 -0.20 60.56
N ARG A 139 32.79 -0.69 60.58
CA ARG A 139 32.41 -1.93 61.26
C ARG A 139 32.35 -3.05 60.23
N VAL A 140 33.12 -4.11 60.43
CA VAL A 140 33.22 -5.23 59.48
C VAL A 140 33.40 -6.54 60.30
N ASP A 141 32.69 -7.58 59.94
CA ASP A 141 32.92 -8.93 60.50
C ASP A 141 34.16 -9.53 59.80
N ILE A 142 35.33 -9.48 60.50
CA ILE A 142 36.62 -9.88 59.91
C ILE A 142 36.82 -11.39 59.99
N ASP A 143 36.35 -12.02 61.07
CA ASP A 143 36.60 -13.43 61.36
C ASP A 143 35.40 -14.36 61.06
N GLU A 144 34.31 -13.78 60.55
CA GLU A 144 33.07 -14.46 60.15
C GLU A 144 32.35 -15.11 61.36
N ASP A 145 32.47 -14.48 62.57
CA ASP A 145 31.81 -14.96 63.77
C ASP A 145 30.39 -14.36 63.98
N GLY A 146 30.00 -13.39 63.13
CA GLY A 146 28.72 -12.71 63.15
C GLY A 146 28.72 -11.46 64.03
N GLU A 147 29.83 -11.11 64.72
CA GLU A 147 30.02 -9.84 65.41
C GLU A 147 30.81 -8.85 64.52
N LEU A 148 30.52 -7.56 64.64
CA LEU A 148 31.18 -6.53 63.83
C LEU A 148 32.45 -6.01 64.55
N ASP A 149 33.60 -6.17 63.93
CA ASP A 149 34.85 -5.63 64.32
C ASP A 149 35.02 -4.17 63.89
N VAL A 150 35.78 -3.37 64.65
CA VAL A 150 36.17 -2.05 64.26
C VAL A 150 37.49 -2.07 63.51
N VAL A 151 37.46 -1.68 62.24
CA VAL A 151 38.65 -1.54 61.40
C VAL A 151 38.90 -0.11 61.05
N VAL A 152 40.15 0.32 61.03
CA VAL A 152 40.57 1.60 60.48
C VAL A 152 41.03 1.40 59.04
N LEU A 153 40.33 2.05 58.09
CA LEU A 153 40.69 2.06 56.67
C LEU A 153 41.45 3.33 56.34
N ILE A 154 42.54 3.20 55.58
CA ILE A 154 43.38 4.34 55.17
C ILE A 154 43.27 4.43 53.64
N ALA A 155 42.62 5.47 53.20
CA ALA A 155 42.49 5.83 51.79
C ALA A 155 43.41 7.00 51.42
N LYS A 156 43.89 6.97 50.21
CA LYS A 156 44.67 8.05 49.60
C LYS A 156 43.96 8.58 48.36
N ARG A 157 44.27 9.84 48.02
CA ARG A 157 43.83 10.41 46.72
C ARG A 157 44.22 9.45 45.61
N TYR A 158 43.29 9.20 44.73
CA TYR A 158 43.45 8.25 43.67
C TYR A 158 43.07 8.92 42.33
N THR A 159 43.76 8.49 41.29
CA THR A 159 43.44 8.93 39.93
C THR A 159 43.17 7.63 39.16
N PRO A 160 41.88 7.27 38.99
CA PRO A 160 41.54 6.06 38.22
C PRO A 160 41.87 6.27 36.74
N ASP A 161 42.09 5.17 36.04
CA ASP A 161 42.12 5.19 34.57
C ASP A 161 40.67 5.32 34.05
N GLU A 162 40.36 6.39 33.35
CA GLU A 162 39.01 6.69 32.91
C GLU A 162 38.61 5.98 31.60
N LYS A 163 39.52 5.22 30.98
CA LYS A 163 39.34 4.70 29.60
C LYS A 163 38.02 4.02 29.34
N ASP A 164 37.42 3.37 30.34
CA ASP A 164 36.19 2.59 30.17
C ASP A 164 34.96 3.21 30.81
N PHE A 165 35.09 4.41 31.40
CA PHE A 165 34.04 5.08 32.17
C PHE A 165 32.86 5.58 31.35
N TYR A 166 33.11 6.03 30.13
CA TYR A 166 32.12 6.77 29.32
C TYR A 166 31.59 5.96 28.13
N THR A 167 32.05 4.75 27.92
CA THR A 167 31.74 3.93 26.74
C THR A 167 30.30 3.46 26.70
N GLN A 168 29.61 3.37 27.84
CA GLN A 168 28.26 2.79 27.93
C GLN A 168 27.11 3.81 27.86
N SER A 169 27.38 5.10 27.89
CA SER A 169 26.34 6.13 27.95
C SER A 169 25.82 6.57 26.57
N PHE A 170 26.58 6.35 25.50
CA PHE A 170 26.17 6.75 24.15
C PHE A 170 25.06 5.82 23.62
N ARG A 171 23.90 6.38 23.35
CA ARG A 171 22.70 5.62 22.97
C ARG A 171 21.79 6.45 22.07
N TYR A 172 20.81 5.81 21.45
CA TYR A 172 19.77 6.49 20.70
C TYR A 172 19.04 7.52 21.56
N TYR A 173 18.71 8.65 20.94
CA TYR A 173 17.96 9.74 21.58
C TYR A 173 16.56 9.27 21.99
N ASP A 174 15.87 8.52 21.08
CA ASP A 174 14.56 7.95 21.34
C ASP A 174 14.66 6.42 21.51
N SER A 175 14.13 5.91 22.63
CA SER A 175 14.17 4.48 22.95
C SER A 175 12.95 3.69 22.47
N ASP A 176 11.90 4.34 21.94
CA ASP A 176 10.61 3.70 21.65
C ASP A 176 10.49 3.14 20.22
N PHE A 177 11.58 3.04 19.48
CA PHE A 177 11.65 2.52 18.11
C PHE A 177 10.80 3.26 17.07
N ASN A 178 10.41 4.49 17.37
CA ASN A 178 9.62 5.34 16.48
C ASN A 178 10.46 6.58 16.10
N TYR A 179 11.58 6.34 15.44
CA TYR A 179 12.60 7.35 15.16
C TYR A 179 12.13 8.32 14.08
N GLU A 180 11.87 9.56 14.46
CA GLU A 180 11.66 10.65 13.50
C GLU A 180 12.99 11.24 13.02
N LEU A 181 14.02 11.16 13.85
CA LEU A 181 15.36 11.65 13.59
C LEU A 181 16.42 10.60 13.95
N ILE A 182 17.53 10.62 13.23
CA ILE A 182 18.74 9.86 13.60
C ILE A 182 19.46 10.68 14.67
N GLY A 183 19.20 10.35 15.91
CA GLY A 183 19.71 11.09 17.05
C GLY A 183 20.37 10.20 18.10
N TYR A 184 21.34 10.79 18.81
CA TYR A 184 22.07 10.15 19.89
C TYR A 184 22.18 11.09 21.08
N THR A 185 22.20 10.51 22.28
CA THR A 185 22.41 11.21 23.54
C THR A 185 23.42 10.47 24.41
N TRP A 186 24.09 11.20 25.28
CA TRP A 186 25.06 10.65 26.24
C TRP A 186 25.08 11.46 27.54
N GLN A 187 25.78 10.95 28.53
CA GLN A 187 26.00 11.69 29.77
C GLN A 187 27.15 12.69 29.60
N PRO A 188 27.04 13.90 30.16
CA PRO A 188 28.16 14.83 30.11
C PRO A 188 29.39 14.23 30.82
N TYR A 189 30.58 14.59 30.30
CA TYR A 189 31.81 14.21 30.93
C TYR A 189 31.93 14.93 32.29
N ASP A 190 32.13 14.15 33.36
CA ASP A 190 32.29 14.62 34.72
C ASP A 190 33.55 14.08 35.41
N GLY A 191 34.53 13.62 34.60
CA GLY A 191 35.80 13.13 35.08
C GLY A 191 36.72 14.23 35.62
N PHE A 192 37.93 13.84 35.97
CA PHE A 192 38.89 14.72 36.62
C PHE A 192 39.90 15.37 35.66
N HIS A 193 39.93 14.96 34.37
CA HIS A 193 40.72 15.62 33.32
C HIS A 193 39.96 16.83 32.76
N THR A 194 40.72 17.77 32.18
CA THR A 194 40.07 18.92 31.52
C THR A 194 39.44 18.47 30.22
N PHE A 195 38.12 18.60 30.11
CA PHE A 195 37.40 18.30 28.88
C PHE A 195 37.85 19.22 27.75
N GLU A 196 38.04 18.67 26.55
CA GLU A 196 38.33 19.42 25.34
C GLU A 196 37.17 19.36 24.34
N LYS A 197 36.68 18.16 23.99
CA LYS A 197 35.64 18.00 23.00
C LYS A 197 35.06 16.56 22.98
N TYR A 198 33.86 16.48 22.48
CA TYR A 198 33.29 15.24 21.88
C TYR A 198 33.49 15.26 20.38
N GLU A 199 33.77 14.10 19.80
CA GLU A 199 33.74 13.88 18.37
C GLU A 199 32.79 12.73 18.06
N ILE A 200 31.85 12.95 17.14
CA ILE A 200 30.92 11.92 16.66
C ILE A 200 31.46 11.42 15.33
N TYR A 201 31.54 10.10 15.24
CA TYR A 201 32.00 9.42 14.03
C TYR A 201 30.88 8.56 13.47
N ARG A 202 30.80 8.49 12.14
CA ARG A 202 29.83 7.70 11.38
C ARG A 202 30.54 6.75 10.42
N SER A 203 30.09 5.51 10.33
CA SER A 203 30.40 4.57 9.27
C SER A 203 29.12 4.00 8.66
N GLN A 204 29.20 3.42 7.47
CA GLN A 204 28.03 2.95 6.72
C GLN A 204 28.27 1.58 6.08
N GLY A 205 27.16 0.91 5.72
CA GLY A 205 27.14 -0.39 5.03
C GLY A 205 27.14 -1.59 5.96
N GLU A 206 27.09 -2.78 5.40
CA GLU A 206 26.97 -4.03 6.17
C GLU A 206 28.12 -4.26 7.16
N ASN A 207 29.32 -3.78 6.83
CA ASN A 207 30.54 -3.95 7.62
C ASN A 207 30.95 -2.65 8.33
N CYS A 208 30.01 -1.99 8.97
CA CYS A 208 30.32 -0.83 9.81
C CYS A 208 31.43 -1.15 10.82
N SER A 209 32.40 -0.25 10.93
CA SER A 209 33.47 -0.38 11.91
C SER A 209 34.01 0.99 12.31
N LYS A 210 34.57 1.11 13.51
CA LYS A 210 35.26 2.33 13.97
C LYS A 210 36.44 2.71 13.06
N ALA A 211 37.10 1.71 12.45
CA ALA A 211 38.24 1.93 11.56
C ALA A 211 37.88 2.62 10.25
N ASN A 212 36.65 2.46 9.79
CA ASN A 212 36.13 3.04 8.54
C ASN A 212 35.22 4.25 8.75
N ALA A 213 35.16 4.75 10.00
CA ALA A 213 34.27 5.85 10.33
C ALA A 213 34.89 7.20 9.99
N GLU A 214 34.04 8.11 9.52
CA GLU A 214 34.38 9.51 9.28
C GLU A 214 33.88 10.40 10.42
N LEU A 215 34.60 11.48 10.70
CA LEU A 215 34.17 12.49 11.66
C LEU A 215 33.00 13.29 11.08
N VAL A 216 31.86 13.32 11.79
CA VAL A 216 30.65 14.04 11.36
C VAL A 216 30.29 15.23 12.24
N ALA A 217 30.72 15.24 13.50
CA ALA A 217 30.52 16.39 14.38
C ALA A 217 31.64 16.52 15.42
N THR A 218 31.91 17.77 15.81
CA THR A 218 32.78 18.13 16.92
C THR A 218 32.02 19.07 17.84
N ILE A 219 31.91 18.73 19.12
CA ILE A 219 31.15 19.45 20.13
C ILE A 219 32.12 19.85 21.25
N THR A 220 32.23 21.15 21.56
CA THR A 220 33.18 21.66 22.53
C THR A 220 32.55 22.09 23.86
N ASP A 221 31.22 22.11 23.92
CA ASP A 221 30.51 22.31 25.20
C ASP A 221 30.27 20.94 25.85
N VAL A 222 30.79 20.78 27.07
CA VAL A 222 30.65 19.54 27.85
C VAL A 222 29.18 19.21 28.17
N ASN A 223 28.31 20.20 28.21
CA ASN A 223 26.86 20.01 28.48
C ASN A 223 26.01 19.81 27.25
N GLU A 224 26.56 19.97 26.06
CA GLU A 224 25.89 19.62 24.80
C GLU A 224 26.06 18.12 24.57
N THR A 225 25.06 17.35 24.94
CA THR A 225 25.07 15.90 25.02
C THR A 225 24.06 15.22 24.09
N GLU A 226 23.71 15.91 23.01
CA GLU A 226 22.83 15.42 21.96
C GLU A 226 23.44 15.69 20.58
N TYR A 227 23.18 14.80 19.64
CA TYR A 227 23.58 14.95 18.25
C TYR A 227 22.51 14.38 17.33
N PHE A 228 22.16 15.11 16.27
CA PHE A 228 21.24 14.69 15.25
C PHE A 228 21.92 14.72 13.89
N ASP A 229 21.90 13.58 13.19
CA ASP A 229 22.40 13.51 11.83
C ASP A 229 21.27 13.81 10.84
N LEU A 230 21.25 15.04 10.32
CA LEU A 230 20.22 15.54 9.43
C LEU A 230 20.54 15.29 7.93
N GLU A 231 21.80 14.94 7.63
CA GLU A 231 22.28 14.70 6.27
C GLU A 231 23.10 13.39 6.19
N PRO A 232 22.54 12.26 6.60
CA PRO A 232 23.23 10.99 6.53
C PRO A 232 23.32 10.50 5.08
N PRO A 233 24.35 9.73 4.73
CA PRO A 233 24.41 9.06 3.43
C PRO A 233 23.31 8.01 3.30
N VAL A 234 22.83 7.79 2.07
CA VAL A 234 21.85 6.73 1.80
C VAL A 234 22.54 5.36 1.93
N SER A 235 22.17 4.62 2.97
CA SER A 235 22.74 3.31 3.27
C SER A 235 21.72 2.45 4.01
N GLU A 236 21.81 1.13 3.86
CA GLU A 236 20.96 0.18 4.59
C GLU A 236 21.31 0.11 6.08
N ARG A 237 22.52 0.54 6.46
CA ARG A 237 22.99 0.55 7.83
C ARG A 237 23.92 1.73 8.06
N LEU A 238 23.68 2.44 9.15
CA LEU A 238 24.52 3.52 9.65
C LEU A 238 25.01 3.16 11.06
N CYS A 239 26.27 3.44 11.33
CA CYS A 239 26.86 3.13 12.63
C CYS A 239 27.59 4.36 13.17
N TYR A 240 27.36 4.64 14.45
CA TYR A 240 27.90 5.84 15.10
C TYR A 240 28.64 5.46 16.38
N PHE A 241 29.64 6.25 16.72
CA PHE A 241 30.26 6.21 18.04
C PHE A 241 30.75 7.59 18.45
N LEU A 242 30.82 7.76 19.76
CA LEU A 242 31.33 8.96 20.42
C LEU A 242 32.79 8.74 20.83
N ARG A 243 33.64 9.73 20.61
CA ARG A 243 35.01 9.79 21.15
C ARG A 243 35.15 11.04 22.02
N ILE A 244 35.73 10.86 23.22
CA ILE A 244 35.95 11.91 24.16
C ILE A 244 37.43 12.33 24.20
N TYR A 245 37.65 13.62 24.14
CA TYR A 245 38.99 14.21 24.25
C TYR A 245 39.11 15.06 25.54
N THR A 246 40.26 14.91 26.19
CA THR A 246 40.67 15.67 27.33
C THR A 246 42.04 16.28 27.10
N ASP A 247 42.55 17.10 28.03
CA ASP A 247 43.93 17.63 28.01
C ASP A 247 45.01 16.53 28.02
N GLN A 248 44.63 15.28 28.25
CA GLN A 248 45.52 14.11 28.16
C GLN A 248 45.38 13.39 26.80
N GLY A 249 44.60 13.92 25.86
CA GLY A 249 44.33 13.35 24.57
C GLY A 249 43.01 12.54 24.53
N VAL A 250 42.98 11.46 23.73
CA VAL A 250 41.80 10.61 23.62
C VAL A 250 41.57 9.85 24.94
N LEU A 251 40.44 10.10 25.57
CA LEU A 251 40.03 9.35 26.75
C LEU A 251 39.52 7.95 26.38
N GLY A 252 38.59 7.87 25.42
CA GLY A 252 37.99 6.60 24.99
C GLY A 252 36.93 6.79 23.91
N ASP A 253 36.48 5.65 23.39
CA ASP A 253 35.39 5.54 22.41
C ASP A 253 34.20 4.83 23.03
N SER A 254 32.99 5.28 22.74
CA SER A 254 31.77 4.52 23.05
C SER A 254 31.70 3.21 22.26
N TYR A 255 30.73 2.35 22.58
CA TYR A 255 30.36 1.25 21.70
C TYR A 255 29.93 1.80 20.33
N LEU A 256 30.03 0.96 19.32
CA LEU A 256 29.53 1.27 17.98
C LEU A 256 28.02 0.99 17.95
N GLU A 257 27.22 2.04 17.96
CA GLU A 257 25.77 1.94 17.87
C GLU A 257 25.35 1.80 16.42
N THR A 258 24.51 0.82 16.13
CA THR A 258 24.06 0.49 14.77
C THR A 258 22.64 0.93 14.57
N PHE A 259 22.40 1.80 13.60
CA PHE A 259 21.09 2.29 13.22
C PHE A 259 20.66 1.68 11.88
N ASP A 260 19.47 1.11 11.84
CA ASP A 260 18.81 0.67 10.61
C ASP A 260 17.82 1.76 10.16
N PRO A 261 18.12 2.48 9.06
CA PRO A 261 17.27 3.57 8.61
C PRO A 261 15.86 3.16 8.16
N SER A 262 15.60 1.87 7.97
CA SER A 262 14.26 1.37 7.68
C SER A 262 13.27 1.57 8.84
N TYR A 263 13.78 1.81 10.05
CA TYR A 263 12.96 2.16 11.23
C TYR A 263 12.60 3.64 11.31
N LEU A 264 13.16 4.49 10.46
CA LEU A 264 12.75 5.90 10.42
C LEU A 264 11.27 6.01 10.08
N ARG A 265 10.56 6.83 10.84
CA ARG A 265 9.15 7.16 10.63
C ARG A 265 9.04 8.67 10.48
N ILE A 266 8.36 9.08 9.44
CA ILE A 266 8.12 10.49 9.18
C ILE A 266 6.61 10.77 9.26
N ALA A 267 6.27 11.98 9.66
CA ALA A 267 4.89 12.40 9.70
C ALA A 267 4.31 12.50 8.28
N PRO A 268 3.06 12.06 8.06
CA PRO A 268 2.35 12.35 6.82
C PRO A 268 2.04 13.85 6.73
N VAL A 269 1.90 14.35 5.51
CA VAL A 269 1.46 15.73 5.26
C VAL A 269 -0.05 15.80 5.08
N ASN A 270 -0.65 16.97 5.39
CA ASN A 270 -2.05 17.21 5.14
C ASN A 270 -2.27 17.52 3.65
N LEU A 271 -3.16 16.78 3.02
CA LEU A 271 -3.72 17.11 1.71
C LEU A 271 -4.92 18.03 1.93
N ASN A 272 -4.85 19.25 1.40
CA ASN A 272 -5.93 20.21 1.47
C ASN A 272 -7.09 19.77 0.55
N GLU A 273 -8.29 20.33 0.79
CA GLU A 273 -9.45 20.05 -0.06
C GLU A 273 -9.14 20.37 -1.53
N PRO A 274 -9.24 19.38 -2.43
CA PRO A 274 -8.96 19.61 -3.86
C PRO A 274 -9.95 20.57 -4.51
N THR A 275 -9.49 21.31 -5.52
CA THR A 275 -10.36 22.20 -6.31
C THR A 275 -10.49 21.70 -7.74
N VAL A 276 -11.73 21.73 -8.25
CA VAL A 276 -12.07 21.33 -9.61
C VAL A 276 -12.27 22.56 -10.48
N THR A 277 -11.56 22.62 -11.62
CA THR A 277 -11.73 23.70 -12.61
C THR A 277 -11.84 23.09 -14.00
N GLY A 278 -13.05 23.09 -14.56
CA GLY A 278 -13.30 22.41 -15.83
C GLY A 278 -13.01 20.93 -15.72
N ASN A 279 -12.08 20.43 -16.53
CA ASN A 279 -11.67 19.01 -16.54
C ASN A 279 -10.36 18.76 -15.79
N THR A 280 -9.92 19.66 -14.94
CA THR A 280 -8.69 19.51 -14.15
C THR A 280 -8.98 19.49 -12.66
N ILE A 281 -8.13 18.78 -11.90
CA ILE A 281 -8.19 18.71 -10.44
C ILE A 281 -6.87 19.24 -9.88
N SER A 282 -6.96 20.30 -9.07
CA SER A 282 -5.82 20.90 -8.41
C SER A 282 -5.73 20.40 -6.98
N LEU A 283 -4.55 19.89 -6.61
CA LEU A 283 -4.19 19.41 -5.28
C LEU A 283 -3.20 20.38 -4.64
N SER A 284 -3.28 20.55 -3.33
CA SER A 284 -2.26 21.22 -2.53
C SER A 284 -2.12 20.57 -1.18
N TRP A 285 -0.94 20.65 -0.57
CA TRP A 285 -0.61 20.00 0.70
C TRP A 285 0.39 20.82 1.51
N ASP A 286 0.59 20.44 2.77
CA ASP A 286 1.61 21.05 3.63
C ASP A 286 2.99 20.49 3.25
N ALA A 287 4.03 21.33 3.31
CA ALA A 287 5.39 20.85 3.08
C ALA A 287 5.82 19.87 4.17
N SER A 288 6.56 18.83 3.78
CA SER A 288 7.19 17.91 4.74
C SER A 288 8.34 18.64 5.47
N ASP A 289 8.38 18.53 6.78
CA ASP A 289 9.46 19.06 7.62
C ASP A 289 10.61 18.05 7.83
N SER A 290 10.46 16.83 7.36
CA SER A 290 11.49 15.80 7.52
C SER A 290 12.80 16.14 6.81
N PRO A 291 13.96 16.08 7.49
CA PRO A 291 15.25 16.26 6.84
C PRO A 291 15.58 15.13 5.85
N TYR A 292 14.91 13.97 5.98
CA TYR A 292 15.14 12.78 5.16
C TYR A 292 14.16 12.65 4.01
N PHE A 293 13.48 13.74 3.66
CA PHE A 293 12.56 13.78 2.54
C PHE A 293 13.23 13.38 1.21
N SER A 294 12.56 12.51 0.45
CA SER A 294 12.97 12.13 -0.91
C SER A 294 12.03 12.74 -1.95
N HIS A 295 10.74 12.43 -1.85
CA HIS A 295 9.73 12.90 -2.79
C HIS A 295 8.31 12.74 -2.23
N TYR A 296 7.38 13.50 -2.78
CA TYR A 296 5.95 13.23 -2.68
C TYR A 296 5.54 12.29 -3.79
N GLU A 297 4.72 11.32 -3.45
CA GLU A 297 4.04 10.45 -4.40
C GLU A 297 2.54 10.77 -4.36
N ILE A 298 1.98 11.19 -5.49
CA ILE A 298 0.55 11.44 -5.64
C ILE A 298 -0.07 10.22 -6.30
N LEU A 299 -1.10 9.72 -5.66
CA LEU A 299 -1.78 8.49 -6.04
C LEU A 299 -3.26 8.75 -6.29
N VAL A 300 -3.81 8.06 -7.25
CA VAL A 300 -5.26 7.92 -7.42
C VAL A 300 -5.64 6.50 -7.04
N ARG A 301 -6.57 6.40 -6.10
CA ARG A 301 -7.12 5.11 -5.72
C ARG A 301 -8.14 4.68 -6.76
N ASN A 302 -7.86 3.54 -7.35
CA ASN A 302 -8.81 2.87 -8.22
C ASN A 302 -9.73 1.99 -7.37
N HIS A 303 -11.04 2.15 -7.48
CA HIS A 303 -12.04 1.30 -6.84
C HIS A 303 -12.08 -0.07 -7.54
N GLU A 304 -10.99 -0.81 -7.46
CA GLU A 304 -10.93 -2.17 -7.95
C GLU A 304 -11.22 -3.16 -6.82
N GLY A 305 -12.45 -3.24 -6.35
CA GLY A 305 -12.69 -4.27 -5.37
C GLY A 305 -14.07 -4.26 -4.76
N GLY A 306 -14.89 -5.22 -5.15
CA GLY A 306 -15.98 -5.71 -4.30
C GLY A 306 -15.41 -6.22 -2.97
N SER A 307 -16.25 -6.30 -1.94
CA SER A 307 -15.93 -6.68 -0.57
C SER A 307 -14.89 -7.80 -0.46
N GLY A 308 -13.66 -7.46 -0.07
CA GLY A 308 -12.60 -8.42 0.25
C GLY A 308 -11.29 -8.26 -0.51
N HIS A 309 -11.18 -7.39 -1.50
CA HIS A 309 -9.95 -7.14 -2.26
C HIS A 309 -9.52 -5.69 -2.11
N GLY A 310 -8.24 -5.50 -1.75
CA GLY A 310 -7.68 -4.18 -1.46
C GLY A 310 -7.76 -3.23 -2.65
N PHE A 311 -7.93 -1.96 -2.34
CA PHE A 311 -7.82 -0.89 -3.32
C PHE A 311 -6.42 -0.90 -3.95
N GLN A 312 -6.32 -0.70 -5.25
CA GLN A 312 -5.03 -0.45 -5.90
C GLN A 312 -4.85 1.05 -6.10
N ASP A 313 -3.76 1.56 -5.55
CA ASP A 313 -3.35 2.93 -5.77
C ASP A 313 -2.46 3.01 -7.01
N LYS A 314 -2.77 3.92 -7.92
CA LYS A 314 -1.94 4.23 -9.09
C LYS A 314 -1.20 5.53 -8.87
N THR A 315 0.12 5.51 -8.97
CA THR A 315 0.94 6.73 -8.96
C THR A 315 0.65 7.56 -10.21
N VAL A 316 0.26 8.80 -10.02
CA VAL A 316 -0.02 9.77 -11.09
C VAL A 316 1.02 10.87 -11.19
N ALA A 317 1.73 11.17 -10.09
CA ALA A 317 2.87 12.07 -10.09
C ALA A 317 3.87 11.75 -8.99
N THR A 318 5.12 12.12 -9.23
CA THR A 318 6.22 12.08 -8.26
C THR A 318 6.91 13.44 -8.26
N ILE A 319 7.06 14.07 -7.08
CA ILE A 319 7.57 15.44 -6.93
C ILE A 319 8.74 15.41 -5.96
N SER A 320 9.96 15.62 -6.45
CA SER A 320 11.19 15.54 -5.65
C SER A 320 11.57 16.85 -4.95
N ASP A 321 10.96 17.95 -5.32
CA ASP A 321 11.17 19.24 -4.64
C ASP A 321 10.23 19.37 -3.45
N ARG A 322 10.78 19.47 -2.25
CA ARG A 322 10.05 19.58 -0.98
C ARG A 322 9.13 20.82 -0.92
N GLU A 323 9.57 21.91 -1.54
CA GLU A 323 8.86 23.18 -1.52
C GLU A 323 7.72 23.25 -2.56
N THR A 324 7.70 22.30 -3.48
CA THR A 324 6.58 22.15 -4.42
C THR A 324 5.43 21.43 -3.71
N THR A 325 4.46 22.20 -3.25
CA THR A 325 3.31 21.75 -2.44
C THR A 325 1.98 21.83 -3.16
N SER A 326 2.00 21.81 -4.50
CA SER A 326 0.80 21.78 -5.33
C SER A 326 1.05 21.05 -6.64
N TRP A 327 0.00 20.45 -7.17
CA TRP A 327 0.03 19.77 -8.46
C TRP A 327 -1.36 19.80 -9.09
N VAL A 328 -1.40 19.80 -10.42
CA VAL A 328 -2.65 19.78 -11.18
C VAL A 328 -2.72 18.50 -12.00
N ASP A 329 -3.79 17.74 -11.79
CA ASP A 329 -4.14 16.64 -12.69
C ASP A 329 -4.84 17.23 -13.92
N GLU A 330 -4.10 17.32 -15.03
CA GLU A 330 -4.61 17.77 -16.33
C GLU A 330 -5.42 16.67 -17.03
N ASN A 331 -5.32 15.44 -16.56
CA ASN A 331 -5.99 14.28 -17.14
C ASN A 331 -6.56 13.36 -16.07
N PRO A 332 -7.54 13.82 -15.27
CA PRO A 332 -8.16 13.03 -14.23
C PRO A 332 -8.71 11.70 -14.75
N PRO A 333 -8.85 10.67 -13.91
CA PRO A 333 -9.25 9.34 -14.35
C PRO A 333 -10.68 9.31 -14.93
N TYR A 334 -10.95 8.28 -15.74
CA TYR A 334 -12.25 8.06 -16.38
C TYR A 334 -13.21 7.26 -15.47
N PHE A 335 -13.37 7.70 -14.22
CA PHE A 335 -14.39 7.22 -13.29
C PHE A 335 -14.84 8.32 -12.34
N GLU A 336 -16.05 8.17 -11.77
CA GLU A 336 -16.63 9.17 -10.87
C GLU A 336 -15.93 9.22 -9.52
N ASN A 337 -15.86 10.42 -8.95
CA ASN A 337 -15.44 10.67 -7.58
C ASN A 337 -14.08 10.02 -7.21
N PRO A 338 -13.01 10.31 -7.95
CA PRO A 338 -11.71 9.73 -7.68
C PRO A 338 -11.19 10.10 -6.30
N TYR A 339 -10.51 9.14 -5.65
CA TYR A 339 -9.77 9.37 -4.41
C TYR A 339 -8.32 9.71 -4.74
N TYR A 340 -7.88 10.89 -4.34
CA TYR A 340 -6.47 11.26 -4.37
C TYR A 340 -5.85 11.04 -3.01
N HIS A 341 -4.64 10.55 -3.01
CA HIS A 341 -3.86 10.29 -1.82
C HIS A 341 -2.45 10.82 -2.03
N ILE A 342 -1.85 11.40 -0.97
CA ILE A 342 -0.46 11.84 -0.96
C ILE A 342 0.34 11.00 0.04
N ARG A 343 1.51 10.55 -0.40
CA ARG A 343 2.53 9.88 0.43
C ARG A 343 3.82 10.67 0.40
N VAL A 344 4.53 10.66 1.50
CA VAL A 344 5.88 11.19 1.61
C VAL A 344 6.84 10.02 1.67
N HIS A 345 7.88 10.06 0.87
CA HIS A 345 8.94 9.06 0.83
C HIS A 345 10.22 9.61 1.43
N THR A 346 10.95 8.76 2.17
CA THR A 346 12.29 9.08 2.66
C THR A 346 13.37 8.61 1.70
N LEU A 347 14.57 9.14 1.88
CA LEU A 347 15.79 8.68 1.22
C LEU A 347 16.11 7.19 1.50
N PHE A 348 15.53 6.63 2.57
CA PHE A 348 15.75 5.26 3.03
C PHE A 348 14.64 4.28 2.68
N GLY A 349 13.72 4.69 1.79
CA GLY A 349 12.66 3.82 1.27
C GLY A 349 11.42 3.68 2.15
N TYR A 350 11.37 4.35 3.33
CA TYR A 350 10.13 4.44 4.08
C TYR A 350 9.14 5.36 3.35
N LYS A 351 7.87 5.02 3.44
CA LYS A 351 6.76 5.83 2.91
C LYS A 351 5.65 5.94 3.94
N THR A 352 5.03 7.09 4.01
CA THR A 352 3.89 7.30 4.89
C THR A 352 2.67 6.50 4.40
N ASP A 353 1.95 5.91 5.33
CA ASP A 353 0.65 5.27 5.08
C ASP A 353 -0.51 6.21 5.43
N TYR A 354 -1.74 5.69 5.33
CA TYR A 354 -2.92 6.41 5.80
C TYR A 354 -2.79 6.69 7.29
N SER A 355 -3.05 7.94 7.68
CA SER A 355 -2.94 8.40 9.06
C SER A 355 -4.30 8.83 9.58
N THR A 356 -4.52 8.66 10.89
CA THR A 356 -5.65 9.28 11.60
C THR A 356 -5.35 10.71 12.03
N ASP A 357 -4.07 11.09 12.03
CA ASP A 357 -3.59 12.38 12.54
C ASP A 357 -3.43 13.43 11.43
N ALA A 358 -3.50 13.01 10.18
CA ALA A 358 -3.44 13.88 9.01
C ALA A 358 -4.45 13.48 7.94
N THR A 359 -5.02 14.45 7.25
CA THR A 359 -5.87 14.22 6.08
C THR A 359 -4.98 13.93 4.88
N THR A 360 -4.67 12.65 4.63
CA THR A 360 -3.78 12.23 3.54
C THR A 360 -4.50 11.90 2.23
N TYR A 361 -5.82 11.90 2.23
CA TYR A 361 -6.65 11.55 1.07
C TYR A 361 -7.92 12.38 1.00
N TRP A 362 -8.43 12.59 -0.23
CA TRP A 362 -9.72 13.20 -0.50
C TRP A 362 -10.47 12.47 -1.60
N GLN A 363 -11.76 12.25 -1.41
CA GLN A 363 -12.66 11.92 -2.51
C GLN A 363 -13.10 13.22 -3.18
N VAL A 364 -12.77 13.36 -4.46
CA VAL A 364 -13.08 14.58 -5.21
C VAL A 364 -14.39 14.39 -5.96
N PRO A 365 -15.42 15.22 -5.71
CA PRO A 365 -16.67 15.15 -6.46
C PRO A 365 -16.42 15.66 -7.89
N PHE A 366 -16.01 14.74 -8.76
CA PHE A 366 -15.65 15.02 -10.14
C PHE A 366 -16.09 13.87 -11.04
N LYS A 367 -16.50 14.24 -12.25
CA LYS A 367 -16.80 13.31 -13.33
C LYS A 367 -16.43 13.97 -14.65
N ARG A 368 -15.69 13.27 -15.48
CA ARG A 368 -15.41 13.74 -16.85
C ARG A 368 -16.70 13.79 -17.68
N PRO A 369 -16.86 14.79 -18.56
CA PRO A 369 -18.05 14.90 -19.39
C PRO A 369 -18.22 13.73 -20.38
N GLU A 370 -17.13 13.03 -20.72
CA GLU A 370 -17.11 11.89 -21.63
C GLU A 370 -17.74 10.63 -21.00
N ILE A 371 -17.87 10.58 -19.68
CA ILE A 371 -18.34 9.40 -18.95
C ILE A 371 -19.85 9.32 -18.97
N LEU A 372 -20.37 8.19 -19.40
CA LEU A 372 -21.72 7.75 -19.19
C LEU A 372 -21.78 6.81 -17.98
N SER A 373 -22.34 7.28 -16.86
CA SER A 373 -22.48 6.49 -15.65
C SER A 373 -23.81 5.77 -15.64
N LEU A 374 -23.77 4.46 -15.85
CA LEU A 374 -24.92 3.58 -15.75
C LEU A 374 -24.63 2.50 -14.70
N LYS A 375 -25.59 2.23 -13.84
CA LYS A 375 -25.48 1.18 -12.82
C LYS A 375 -25.43 -0.20 -13.49
N GLU A 376 -26.20 -0.37 -14.54
CA GLU A 376 -26.31 -1.63 -15.28
C GLU A 376 -26.58 -1.35 -16.74
N ILE A 377 -25.87 -2.05 -17.62
CA ILE A 377 -26.14 -2.05 -19.07
C ILE A 377 -26.59 -3.46 -19.44
N LYS A 378 -27.84 -3.57 -19.89
CA LYS A 378 -28.44 -4.86 -20.30
C LYS A 378 -28.18 -5.21 -21.76
N SER A 379 -28.14 -4.21 -22.63
CA SER A 379 -27.92 -4.36 -24.06
C SER A 379 -27.48 -3.06 -24.69
N TYR A 380 -26.94 -3.13 -25.89
CA TYR A 380 -26.56 -1.95 -26.68
C TYR A 380 -26.78 -2.19 -28.18
N ALA A 381 -26.88 -1.09 -28.93
CA ALA A 381 -26.84 -1.14 -30.39
C ALA A 381 -26.06 0.07 -30.94
N ILE A 382 -25.18 -0.19 -31.90
CA ILE A 382 -24.37 0.83 -32.56
C ILE A 382 -25.12 1.32 -33.80
N ASP A 383 -25.26 2.65 -33.94
CA ASP A 383 -25.88 3.22 -35.15
C ASP A 383 -24.95 3.06 -36.35
N PRO A 384 -25.41 2.48 -37.47
CA PRO A 384 -24.55 2.22 -38.61
C PRO A 384 -24.24 3.50 -39.43
N SER A 385 -24.82 4.66 -39.11
CA SER A 385 -24.74 5.88 -39.92
C SER A 385 -24.52 7.16 -39.12
N GLU A 386 -24.56 7.12 -37.80
CA GLU A 386 -24.43 8.28 -36.92
C GLU A 386 -23.47 7.95 -35.76
N PRO A 387 -22.86 8.98 -35.11
CA PRO A 387 -21.98 8.78 -33.97
C PRO A 387 -22.75 8.45 -32.68
N VAL A 388 -23.61 7.44 -32.73
CA VAL A 388 -24.56 7.14 -31.67
C VAL A 388 -24.49 5.68 -31.27
N ILE A 389 -24.58 5.46 -29.98
CA ILE A 389 -24.83 4.14 -29.38
C ILE A 389 -26.10 4.24 -28.54
N TYR A 390 -26.96 3.26 -28.69
CA TYR A 390 -28.14 3.09 -27.86
C TYR A 390 -27.80 2.12 -26.74
N PHE A 391 -27.94 2.56 -25.49
CA PHE A 391 -27.73 1.73 -24.32
C PHE A 391 -29.06 1.49 -23.61
N TRP A 392 -29.38 0.27 -23.34
CA TRP A 392 -30.45 -0.07 -22.42
C TRP A 392 -29.87 -0.40 -21.06
N GLY A 393 -30.19 0.43 -20.07
CA GLY A 393 -29.55 0.34 -18.77
C GLY A 393 -30.30 1.11 -17.68
N GLN A 394 -29.68 1.12 -16.52
CA GLN A 394 -30.19 1.80 -15.32
C GLN A 394 -29.22 2.91 -14.92
N GLU A 395 -29.72 4.08 -14.60
CA GLU A 395 -28.89 5.15 -14.03
C GLU A 395 -28.35 4.76 -12.65
N SER A 396 -27.16 5.30 -12.34
CA SER A 396 -26.59 5.19 -11.01
C SER A 396 -27.45 5.97 -9.99
N GLY A 397 -27.82 5.36 -8.88
CA GLY A 397 -28.58 5.99 -7.83
C GLY A 397 -29.02 5.02 -6.73
N GLU A 398 -29.41 5.56 -5.57
CA GLU A 398 -29.99 4.76 -4.49
C GLU A 398 -31.42 4.30 -4.87
N GLY A 399 -31.66 3.00 -4.85
CA GLY A 399 -32.98 2.39 -5.06
C GLY A 399 -33.15 1.69 -6.42
N MET A 400 -34.35 1.13 -6.64
CA MET A 400 -34.73 0.56 -7.93
C MET A 400 -35.13 1.70 -8.89
N THR A 401 -34.17 2.19 -9.66
CA THR A 401 -34.47 3.10 -10.78
C THR A 401 -34.97 2.29 -11.97
N PRO A 402 -35.90 2.82 -12.78
CA PRO A 402 -36.39 2.11 -13.96
C PRO A 402 -35.26 1.96 -15.00
N LEU A 403 -35.30 0.88 -15.77
CA LEU A 403 -34.46 0.69 -16.93
C LEU A 403 -34.91 1.65 -18.04
N ASN A 404 -33.96 2.37 -18.60
CA ASN A 404 -34.18 3.29 -19.69
C ASN A 404 -33.32 2.93 -20.90
N MET A 405 -33.76 3.39 -22.05
CA MET A 405 -32.96 3.40 -23.26
C MET A 405 -32.37 4.79 -23.44
N TYR A 406 -31.04 4.85 -23.56
CA TYR A 406 -30.28 6.10 -23.74
C TYR A 406 -29.75 6.17 -25.17
N ARG A 407 -30.01 7.24 -25.88
CA ARG A 407 -29.36 7.58 -27.14
C ARG A 407 -28.14 8.45 -26.82
N PHE A 408 -26.97 7.88 -26.82
CA PHE A 408 -25.71 8.52 -26.48
C PHE A 408 -24.91 8.86 -27.73
N ASN A 409 -24.62 10.13 -27.91
CA ASN A 409 -23.77 10.61 -29.00
C ASN A 409 -22.31 10.69 -28.48
N TYR A 410 -21.42 9.90 -29.07
CA TYR A 410 -20.03 9.80 -28.61
C TYR A 410 -19.10 10.88 -29.16
N ASP A 411 -19.55 11.69 -30.18
CA ASP A 411 -18.78 12.86 -30.60
C ASP A 411 -19.01 14.06 -29.67
N THR A 412 -20.22 14.19 -29.17
CA THR A 412 -20.60 15.29 -28.25
C THR A 412 -20.59 14.90 -26.80
N HIS A 413 -20.43 13.61 -26.50
CA HIS A 413 -20.51 13.03 -25.17
C HIS A 413 -21.80 13.36 -24.42
N GLN A 414 -22.94 13.38 -25.17
CA GLN A 414 -24.25 13.76 -24.63
C GLN A 414 -25.26 12.64 -24.79
N ILE A 415 -26.10 12.49 -23.78
CA ILE A 415 -27.36 11.75 -23.91
C ILE A 415 -28.33 12.68 -24.64
N GLU A 416 -28.66 12.39 -25.90
CA GLU A 416 -29.51 13.24 -26.73
C GLU A 416 -31.01 12.95 -26.54
N ALA A 417 -31.34 11.70 -26.15
CA ALA A 417 -32.71 11.29 -25.89
C ALA A 417 -32.77 10.10 -24.94
N ILE A 418 -33.85 10.00 -24.20
CA ILE A 418 -34.12 8.91 -23.27
C ILE A 418 -35.54 8.38 -23.55
N ALA A 419 -35.69 7.06 -23.67
CA ALA A 419 -36.99 6.41 -23.69
C ALA A 419 -37.16 5.56 -22.47
N ASN A 420 -38.28 5.71 -21.76
CA ASN A 420 -38.62 4.86 -20.63
C ASN A 420 -39.20 3.53 -21.15
N ILE A 421 -38.62 2.41 -20.76
CA ILE A 421 -39.03 1.08 -21.20
C ILE A 421 -39.48 0.31 -19.98
N ASP A 422 -40.71 -0.19 -19.98
CA ASP A 422 -41.26 -0.95 -18.87
C ASP A 422 -40.52 -2.30 -18.71
N PRO A 423 -39.86 -2.58 -17.58
CA PRO A 423 -39.02 -3.76 -17.41
C PRO A 423 -39.78 -5.06 -17.12
N GLN A 424 -41.12 -5.08 -17.30
CA GLN A 424 -41.94 -6.21 -16.78
C GLN A 424 -41.59 -7.58 -17.30
N TYR A 425 -40.82 -7.75 -18.38
CA TYR A 425 -40.87 -9.03 -19.10
C TYR A 425 -39.55 -9.72 -19.51
N ASP A 426 -38.42 -9.09 -19.50
CA ASP A 426 -37.16 -9.83 -19.76
C ASP A 426 -35.88 -9.07 -19.40
N THR A 427 -34.92 -9.76 -18.85
CA THR A 427 -33.62 -9.18 -18.47
C THR A 427 -32.61 -9.14 -19.60
N ASN A 428 -32.87 -9.81 -20.72
CA ASN A 428 -31.95 -9.96 -21.84
C ASN A 428 -32.69 -9.76 -23.15
N VAL A 429 -32.76 -8.52 -23.58
CA VAL A 429 -33.55 -8.12 -24.74
C VAL A 429 -32.63 -7.67 -25.85
N PRO A 430 -32.66 -8.32 -27.03
CA PRO A 430 -31.98 -7.79 -28.21
C PRO A 430 -32.59 -6.44 -28.59
N ILE A 431 -31.72 -5.45 -28.77
CA ILE A 431 -32.05 -4.16 -29.36
C ILE A 431 -31.31 -4.04 -30.69
N LYS A 432 -31.98 -3.53 -31.69
CA LYS A 432 -31.36 -3.39 -33.00
C LYS A 432 -31.76 -2.05 -33.66
N VAL A 433 -30.79 -1.45 -34.32
CA VAL A 433 -31.05 -0.35 -35.22
C VAL A 433 -31.19 -0.88 -36.64
N ILE A 434 -32.38 -0.80 -37.20
CA ILE A 434 -32.68 -1.37 -38.50
C ILE A 434 -33.11 -0.26 -39.47
N VAL A 435 -32.53 -0.28 -40.67
CA VAL A 435 -32.92 0.57 -41.79
C VAL A 435 -33.77 -0.25 -42.71
N SER A 436 -35.04 0.14 -42.82
CA SER A 436 -36.05 -0.49 -43.69
C SER A 436 -36.71 0.57 -44.57
N PRO A 437 -37.61 0.18 -45.49
CA PRO A 437 -38.42 1.18 -46.22
C PRO A 437 -39.23 2.10 -45.36
N ASN A 438 -39.49 1.75 -44.09
CA ASN A 438 -40.15 2.59 -43.08
C ASN A 438 -39.22 3.57 -42.39
N GLY A 439 -37.97 3.69 -42.83
CA GLY A 439 -36.93 4.54 -42.24
C GLY A 439 -35.98 3.79 -41.30
N LYS A 440 -35.17 4.57 -40.58
CA LYS A 440 -34.26 4.05 -39.53
C LYS A 440 -35.03 3.95 -38.21
N GLU A 441 -35.15 2.76 -37.70
CA GLU A 441 -35.90 2.45 -36.46
C GLU A 441 -35.02 1.75 -35.44
N LEU A 442 -35.20 2.14 -34.18
CA LEU A 442 -34.70 1.39 -33.03
C LEU A 442 -35.80 0.41 -32.63
N ILE A 443 -35.49 -0.86 -32.56
CA ILE A 443 -36.44 -1.93 -32.27
C ILE A 443 -36.01 -2.68 -31.04
N ILE A 444 -36.94 -2.88 -30.14
CA ILE A 444 -36.74 -3.50 -28.86
C ILE A 444 -37.77 -4.61 -28.69
N LYS A 445 -37.29 -5.80 -28.36
CA LYS A 445 -38.19 -6.87 -27.95
C LYS A 445 -38.74 -6.62 -26.56
N GLN A 446 -40.04 -6.69 -26.38
CA GLN A 446 -40.71 -6.69 -25.06
C GLN A 446 -41.73 -7.82 -24.96
N GLY A 447 -41.39 -8.86 -24.24
CA GLY A 447 -42.23 -10.05 -24.15
C GLY A 447 -42.34 -10.74 -25.50
N VAL A 448 -43.56 -10.79 -26.03
CA VAL A 448 -43.89 -11.34 -27.37
C VAL A 448 -44.00 -10.26 -28.46
N GLU A 449 -43.82 -9.01 -28.13
CA GLU A 449 -43.96 -7.87 -29.01
C GLU A 449 -42.61 -7.29 -29.46
N LEU A 450 -42.57 -6.74 -30.65
CA LEU A 450 -41.51 -5.86 -31.13
C LEU A 450 -41.99 -4.40 -31.02
N HIS A 451 -41.29 -3.61 -30.19
CA HIS A 451 -41.58 -2.19 -30.00
C HIS A 451 -40.67 -1.36 -30.91
N PHE A 452 -41.28 -0.56 -31.73
CA PHE A 452 -40.62 0.29 -32.73
C PHE A 452 -40.55 1.72 -32.26
N TYR A 453 -39.35 2.30 -32.26
CA TYR A 453 -39.06 3.67 -31.94
C TYR A 453 -38.41 4.35 -33.12
N ASP A 454 -38.68 5.65 -33.26
CA ASP A 454 -37.91 6.48 -34.16
C ASP A 454 -36.47 6.58 -33.63
N ALA A 455 -35.49 6.19 -34.42
CA ALA A 455 -34.10 6.05 -33.95
C ALA A 455 -33.47 7.41 -33.61
N SER A 456 -33.91 8.52 -34.20
CA SER A 456 -33.36 9.84 -33.96
C SER A 456 -33.96 10.54 -32.74
N THR A 457 -35.24 10.35 -32.48
CA THR A 457 -35.98 11.02 -31.42
C THR A 457 -36.30 10.17 -30.23
N MET A 458 -36.09 8.83 -30.34
CA MET A 458 -36.47 7.86 -29.35
C MET A 458 -37.98 7.82 -29.04
N GLN A 459 -38.81 8.40 -29.89
CA GLN A 459 -40.26 8.36 -29.71
C GLN A 459 -40.81 7.01 -30.11
N PHE A 460 -41.62 6.47 -29.22
CA PHE A 460 -42.38 5.24 -29.50
C PHE A 460 -43.31 5.44 -30.66
N LYS A 461 -43.31 4.53 -31.63
CA LYS A 461 -44.16 4.56 -32.82
C LYS A 461 -45.35 3.60 -32.63
N TYR A 462 -45.07 2.32 -32.43
CA TYR A 462 -46.07 1.27 -32.24
C TYR A 462 -45.37 -0.02 -31.75
N ALA A 463 -46.16 -0.96 -31.25
CA ALA A 463 -45.76 -2.35 -31.00
C ALA A 463 -46.44 -3.26 -32.02
N ILE A 464 -45.76 -4.32 -32.36
CA ILE A 464 -46.26 -5.39 -33.21
C ILE A 464 -46.11 -6.71 -32.45
N ASP A 465 -47.28 -7.39 -32.26
CA ASP A 465 -47.32 -8.77 -31.83
C ASP A 465 -47.35 -9.64 -33.13
N PRO A 466 -46.36 -10.48 -33.42
CA PRO A 466 -46.36 -11.33 -34.61
C PRO A 466 -47.36 -12.48 -34.54
N GLU A 467 -48.30 -12.52 -33.62
CA GLU A 467 -49.41 -13.47 -33.37
C GLU A 467 -49.06 -14.98 -33.54
N THR A 468 -48.06 -15.32 -34.34
CA THR A 468 -47.60 -16.70 -34.65
C THR A 468 -46.39 -17.13 -33.86
N VAL A 469 -45.77 -16.19 -33.13
CA VAL A 469 -44.52 -16.38 -32.38
C VAL A 469 -44.81 -16.35 -30.88
N PHE A 470 -44.59 -17.46 -30.19
CA PHE A 470 -44.88 -17.56 -28.75
C PHE A 470 -43.83 -16.84 -27.85
N SER A 471 -42.62 -16.72 -28.37
CA SER A 471 -41.53 -16.07 -27.65
C SER A 471 -40.48 -15.63 -28.65
N ILE A 472 -40.21 -14.34 -28.78
CA ILE A 472 -39.19 -13.84 -29.69
C ILE A 472 -37.80 -14.16 -29.14
N GLY A 473 -37.01 -14.94 -29.86
CA GLY A 473 -35.62 -15.24 -29.58
C GLY A 473 -34.67 -14.18 -30.18
N ASP A 474 -34.82 -13.98 -31.49
CA ASP A 474 -34.09 -12.97 -32.26
C ASP A 474 -34.95 -12.44 -33.40
N PHE A 475 -34.61 -11.30 -33.99
CA PHE A 475 -35.32 -10.70 -35.12
C PHE A 475 -34.35 -9.92 -36.01
N ASN A 476 -34.63 -9.88 -37.33
CA ASN A 476 -33.87 -9.06 -38.25
C ASN A 476 -34.69 -8.78 -39.52
N TYR A 477 -34.25 -7.79 -40.30
CA TYR A 477 -34.86 -7.41 -41.58
C TYR A 477 -34.00 -7.92 -42.74
N ASP A 478 -34.63 -8.57 -43.72
CA ASP A 478 -34.01 -8.97 -44.98
C ASP A 478 -34.27 -7.91 -46.07
N PRO A 479 -33.26 -7.08 -46.38
CA PRO A 479 -33.46 -6.02 -47.41
C PRO A 479 -33.57 -6.55 -48.83
N LEU A 480 -33.19 -7.79 -49.09
CA LEU A 480 -33.29 -8.38 -50.45
C LEU A 480 -34.72 -8.70 -50.84
N ARG A 481 -35.55 -9.05 -49.83
CA ARG A 481 -36.92 -9.49 -50.05
C ARG A 481 -37.97 -8.55 -49.46
N ASP A 482 -37.54 -7.55 -48.71
CA ASP A 482 -38.40 -6.67 -47.90
C ASP A 482 -39.28 -7.47 -46.90
N ILE A 483 -38.66 -8.41 -46.18
CA ILE A 483 -39.34 -9.23 -45.19
C ILE A 483 -38.66 -9.19 -43.85
N TRP A 484 -39.36 -9.60 -42.81
CA TRP A 484 -38.84 -9.80 -41.49
C TRP A 484 -38.61 -11.28 -41.22
N VAL A 485 -37.54 -11.57 -40.52
CA VAL A 485 -37.22 -12.90 -40.00
C VAL A 485 -37.25 -12.82 -38.50
N ILE A 486 -37.92 -13.74 -37.83
CA ILE A 486 -38.03 -13.83 -36.38
C ILE A 486 -37.80 -15.29 -36.00
N SER A 487 -36.99 -15.53 -35.00
CA SER A 487 -36.86 -16.84 -34.35
C SER A 487 -37.57 -16.85 -33.00
N ASP A 488 -38.11 -18.01 -32.62
CA ASP A 488 -38.53 -18.24 -31.22
C ASP A 488 -37.72 -19.36 -30.57
N SER A 489 -38.26 -20.04 -29.56
CA SER A 489 -37.60 -21.14 -28.88
C SER A 489 -37.47 -22.42 -29.75
N ASP A 490 -38.31 -22.56 -30.76
CA ASP A 490 -38.47 -23.84 -31.50
C ASP A 490 -38.39 -23.66 -33.01
N ASP A 491 -38.77 -22.50 -33.55
CA ASP A 491 -38.96 -22.26 -34.96
C ASP A 491 -38.32 -20.93 -35.42
N ILE A 492 -38.20 -20.77 -36.76
CA ILE A 492 -37.86 -19.54 -37.44
C ILE A 492 -38.94 -19.21 -38.47
N PHE A 493 -39.36 -17.96 -38.48
CA PHE A 493 -40.50 -17.46 -39.26
C PHE A 493 -40.04 -16.37 -40.19
N THR A 494 -40.71 -16.27 -41.34
CA THR A 494 -40.67 -15.12 -42.24
C THR A 494 -42.01 -14.42 -42.21
N LEU A 495 -41.99 -13.07 -42.18
CA LEU A 495 -43.15 -12.23 -42.05
C LEU A 495 -43.02 -11.01 -42.97
N GLN A 496 -44.13 -10.61 -43.53
CA GLN A 496 -44.25 -9.35 -44.28
C GLN A 496 -44.78 -8.25 -43.34
N ARG A 497 -44.08 -7.14 -43.29
CA ARG A 497 -44.53 -6.00 -42.51
C ARG A 497 -45.30 -5.01 -43.40
N ASP A 498 -46.49 -4.59 -42.92
CA ASP A 498 -47.26 -3.50 -43.49
C ASP A 498 -47.52 -2.45 -42.39
N ASN A 499 -46.71 -1.38 -42.39
CA ASN A 499 -46.72 -0.31 -41.37
C ASN A 499 -46.59 -0.87 -39.94
N SER A 500 -47.71 -0.95 -39.21
CA SER A 500 -47.80 -1.37 -37.82
C SER A 500 -48.28 -2.80 -37.61
N THR A 501 -48.31 -3.62 -38.67
CA THR A 501 -48.72 -5.03 -38.60
C THR A 501 -47.69 -5.90 -39.26
N MET A 502 -47.60 -7.15 -38.83
CA MET A 502 -46.86 -8.23 -39.51
C MET A 502 -47.77 -9.36 -39.87
N SER A 503 -47.66 -9.85 -41.10
CA SER A 503 -48.39 -10.99 -41.58
C SER A 503 -47.44 -12.17 -41.84
N PHE A 504 -47.82 -13.33 -41.42
CA PHE A 504 -47.09 -14.57 -41.62
C PHE A 504 -46.91 -14.89 -43.10
N ILE A 505 -45.68 -15.30 -43.46
CA ILE A 505 -45.39 -15.82 -44.78
C ILE A 505 -45.15 -17.33 -44.66
N ASP A 506 -44.12 -17.78 -43.93
CA ASP A 506 -43.77 -19.19 -43.84
C ASP A 506 -42.99 -19.46 -42.55
N THR A 507 -42.89 -20.74 -42.19
CA THR A 507 -42.04 -21.25 -41.12
C THR A 507 -41.08 -22.31 -41.64
N ALA A 508 -39.86 -22.33 -41.14
CA ALA A 508 -38.95 -23.40 -41.50
C ALA A 508 -39.46 -24.74 -40.99
N PRO A 509 -39.28 -25.83 -41.78
CA PRO A 509 -39.63 -27.16 -41.31
C PRO A 509 -38.87 -27.44 -40.01
N HIS A 510 -39.54 -28.09 -39.06
CA HIS A 510 -38.98 -28.51 -37.77
C HIS A 510 -37.58 -29.13 -37.94
N PHE A 511 -36.60 -28.52 -37.37
CA PHE A 511 -35.19 -28.93 -37.58
C PHE A 511 -34.53 -29.50 -36.32
N VAL A 512 -35.17 -29.41 -35.16
CA VAL A 512 -34.58 -29.94 -33.91
C VAL A 512 -35.65 -30.41 -32.92
N GLU A 513 -35.49 -31.65 -32.44
CA GLU A 513 -36.21 -32.17 -31.27
C GLU A 513 -35.48 -31.71 -29.95
N HIS A 514 -35.48 -30.48 -29.61
CA HIS A 514 -34.93 -30.08 -28.32
C HIS A 514 -35.97 -29.45 -27.41
N GLN A 515 -36.29 -30.18 -26.36
CA GLN A 515 -37.04 -29.70 -25.20
C GLN A 515 -36.08 -28.86 -24.29
N GLY A 516 -35.91 -27.61 -24.56
CA GLY A 516 -35.15 -26.73 -23.69
C GLY A 516 -35.38 -25.29 -24.07
N SER A 517 -35.43 -24.41 -23.06
CA SER A 517 -35.54 -22.95 -23.18
C SER A 517 -34.30 -22.31 -23.87
N GLY A 518 -33.91 -22.86 -24.98
CA GLY A 518 -32.79 -22.38 -25.79
C GLY A 518 -33.21 -21.22 -26.66
N ARG A 519 -32.40 -20.20 -26.75
CA ARG A 519 -32.59 -19.05 -27.63
C ARG A 519 -31.85 -19.33 -28.95
N TYR A 520 -32.56 -19.30 -30.06
CA TYR A 520 -31.96 -19.34 -31.38
C TYR A 520 -31.54 -17.93 -31.79
N LYS A 521 -30.32 -17.83 -32.30
CA LYS A 521 -29.76 -16.64 -32.95
C LYS A 521 -29.58 -16.94 -34.41
N PHE A 522 -29.72 -15.94 -35.26
CA PHE A 522 -29.53 -16.11 -36.70
C PHE A 522 -28.87 -14.91 -37.37
N ILE A 523 -28.26 -15.16 -38.50
CA ILE A 523 -27.67 -14.15 -39.37
C ILE A 523 -28.29 -14.29 -40.77
N ILE A 524 -28.73 -13.20 -41.35
CA ILE A 524 -29.13 -13.12 -42.73
C ILE A 524 -27.88 -12.80 -43.57
N LEU A 525 -27.54 -13.71 -44.47
CA LEU A 525 -26.38 -13.58 -45.35
C LEU A 525 -26.72 -12.71 -46.58
N ASN A 526 -25.71 -12.07 -47.17
CA ASN A 526 -25.91 -11.22 -48.36
C ASN A 526 -26.41 -11.93 -49.60
N ASN A 527 -26.31 -13.26 -49.64
CA ASN A 527 -26.91 -14.10 -50.68
C ASN A 527 -28.37 -14.47 -50.40
N GLY A 528 -28.92 -13.96 -49.27
CA GLY A 528 -30.28 -14.22 -48.83
C GLY A 528 -30.52 -15.55 -48.13
N GLN A 529 -29.48 -16.31 -47.83
CA GLN A 529 -29.57 -17.44 -46.92
C GLN A 529 -29.62 -17.00 -45.48
N ILE A 530 -30.20 -17.81 -44.61
CA ILE A 530 -30.22 -17.57 -43.15
C ILE A 530 -29.44 -18.68 -42.49
N ILE A 531 -28.41 -18.32 -41.71
CA ILE A 531 -27.75 -19.27 -40.82
C ILE A 531 -28.35 -19.10 -39.42
N LEU A 532 -28.83 -20.22 -38.86
CA LEU A 532 -29.46 -20.31 -37.53
C LEU A 532 -28.65 -21.24 -36.66
N GLY A 533 -28.33 -20.81 -35.47
CA GLY A 533 -27.64 -21.60 -34.47
C GLY A 533 -28.35 -21.61 -33.12
N HIS A 534 -28.08 -22.67 -32.37
CA HIS A 534 -28.56 -22.80 -31.00
C HIS A 534 -27.36 -22.85 -30.04
N ARG A 535 -27.51 -22.20 -28.90
CA ARG A 535 -26.45 -22.02 -27.89
C ARG A 535 -25.71 -23.33 -27.50
N ASN A 536 -26.42 -24.42 -27.39
CA ASN A 536 -25.88 -25.67 -26.87
C ASN A 536 -25.52 -26.68 -27.98
N GLU A 537 -25.63 -26.29 -29.24
CA GLU A 537 -25.41 -27.18 -30.35
C GLU A 537 -24.08 -26.91 -31.08
N THR A 538 -23.42 -27.96 -31.52
CA THR A 538 -22.19 -27.86 -32.34
C THR A 538 -22.49 -27.64 -33.83
N THR A 539 -23.76 -27.65 -34.19
CA THR A 539 -24.23 -27.63 -35.58
C THR A 539 -25.23 -26.50 -35.76
N SER A 540 -25.08 -25.75 -36.82
CA SER A 540 -26.03 -24.72 -37.25
C SER A 540 -26.76 -25.18 -38.50
N PHE A 541 -27.90 -24.55 -38.78
CA PHE A 541 -28.69 -24.81 -39.96
C PHE A 541 -28.66 -23.60 -40.89
N VAL A 542 -28.54 -23.88 -42.20
CA VAL A 542 -28.60 -22.83 -43.22
C VAL A 542 -29.85 -23.08 -44.04
N PHE A 543 -30.68 -22.07 -44.14
CA PHE A 543 -31.94 -22.09 -44.85
C PHE A 543 -31.86 -21.29 -46.15
N ASP A 544 -32.44 -21.87 -47.22
CA ASP A 544 -32.66 -21.21 -48.49
C ASP A 544 -34.08 -20.62 -48.50
N LEU A 545 -34.23 -19.39 -48.99
CA LEU A 545 -35.51 -18.73 -49.16
C LEU A 545 -35.75 -18.41 -50.64
N ASP A 546 -37.00 -18.55 -51.10
CA ASP A 546 -37.41 -18.06 -52.43
C ASP A 546 -37.57 -16.51 -52.44
N ALA A 547 -37.91 -15.96 -53.59
CA ALA A 547 -38.09 -14.51 -53.72
C ALA A 547 -39.27 -13.92 -52.90
N ASN A 548 -40.20 -14.78 -52.47
CA ASN A 548 -41.35 -14.40 -51.64
C ASN A 548 -41.14 -14.63 -50.15
N GLY A 549 -39.96 -15.13 -49.75
CA GLY A 549 -39.63 -15.41 -48.36
C GLY A 549 -40.06 -16.78 -47.86
N ASN A 550 -40.45 -17.73 -48.72
CA ASN A 550 -40.77 -19.10 -48.32
C ASN A 550 -39.50 -19.93 -48.19
N PHE A 551 -39.42 -20.79 -47.18
CA PHE A 551 -38.32 -21.72 -46.99
C PHE A 551 -38.34 -22.81 -48.07
N THR A 552 -37.26 -22.98 -48.81
CA THR A 552 -37.17 -23.92 -49.94
C THR A 552 -36.20 -25.06 -49.68
N GLY A 553 -35.32 -24.93 -48.72
CA GLY A 553 -34.37 -25.98 -48.37
C GLY A 553 -33.60 -25.63 -47.11
N ASN A 554 -32.95 -26.62 -46.53
CA ASN A 554 -32.00 -26.45 -45.46
C ASN A 554 -30.80 -27.37 -45.57
N GLN A 555 -29.70 -27.00 -44.95
CA GLN A 555 -28.52 -27.83 -44.76
C GLN A 555 -27.94 -27.65 -43.38
N SER A 556 -27.38 -28.72 -42.84
CA SER A 556 -26.64 -28.68 -41.59
C SER A 556 -25.16 -28.30 -41.84
N VAL A 557 -24.62 -27.39 -41.05
CA VAL A 557 -23.23 -26.94 -41.14
C VAL A 557 -22.57 -27.05 -39.79
N ASN A 558 -21.27 -27.38 -39.75
CA ASN A 558 -20.53 -27.53 -38.53
C ASN A 558 -19.94 -26.16 -38.09
N ILE A 559 -20.82 -25.23 -37.79
CA ILE A 559 -20.52 -23.89 -37.23
C ILE A 559 -21.33 -23.80 -35.94
N GLN A 560 -20.69 -23.38 -34.88
CA GLN A 560 -21.32 -23.29 -33.58
C GLN A 560 -21.64 -21.84 -33.27
N PHE A 561 -22.90 -21.58 -32.88
CA PHE A 561 -23.26 -20.34 -32.20
C PHE A 561 -23.12 -20.59 -30.72
N ARG A 562 -22.01 -20.27 -30.13
CA ARG A 562 -21.91 -20.28 -28.68
C ARG A 562 -22.27 -18.89 -28.15
N GLN A 563 -23.01 -18.86 -27.07
CA GLN A 563 -23.11 -17.66 -26.24
C GLN A 563 -22.04 -17.72 -25.17
N ALA A 564 -21.11 -16.74 -25.17
CA ALA A 564 -20.10 -16.57 -24.15
C ALA A 564 -20.70 -16.00 -22.88
N ASN A 565 -21.68 -16.48 -22.33
CA ASN A 565 -22.42 -15.99 -21.15
C ASN A 565 -23.83 -15.51 -21.39
N ILE A 566 -24.59 -15.60 -20.31
CA ILE A 566 -25.97 -15.16 -20.14
C ILE A 566 -26.28 -13.72 -20.59
N TYR A 567 -25.31 -12.98 -21.07
CA TYR A 567 -25.38 -11.55 -21.36
C TYR A 567 -25.09 -11.19 -22.84
N GLU A 568 -25.51 -12.03 -23.76
CA GLU A 568 -25.88 -11.71 -25.15
C GLU A 568 -24.92 -10.89 -26.02
N GLN A 569 -23.62 -11.17 -26.03
CA GLN A 569 -22.82 -10.80 -27.18
C GLN A 569 -23.00 -11.82 -28.31
N GLU A 570 -23.12 -11.32 -29.54
CA GLU A 570 -23.14 -12.20 -30.75
C GLU A 570 -21.77 -12.83 -30.89
N GLU A 571 -21.67 -14.14 -30.64
CA GLU A 571 -20.41 -14.86 -30.76
C GLU A 571 -20.06 -15.19 -32.21
N LEU A 572 -21.03 -15.18 -33.10
CA LEU A 572 -20.79 -15.31 -34.51
C LEU A 572 -20.94 -13.96 -35.19
N MET A 573 -19.84 -13.40 -35.64
CA MET A 573 -19.82 -12.16 -36.40
C MET A 573 -19.83 -12.44 -37.88
N TYR A 574 -20.53 -11.59 -38.65
CA TYR A 574 -20.62 -11.70 -40.09
C TYR A 574 -20.09 -10.46 -40.79
N ASN A 575 -19.22 -10.66 -41.76
CA ASN A 575 -18.80 -9.61 -42.68
C ASN A 575 -19.19 -9.95 -44.11
N ALA A 576 -20.18 -9.23 -44.63
CA ALA A 576 -20.73 -9.46 -45.97
C ALA A 576 -19.72 -9.12 -47.07
N ALA A 577 -18.89 -8.08 -46.91
CA ALA A 577 -17.92 -7.65 -47.91
C ALA A 577 -16.80 -8.69 -48.10
N ALA A 578 -16.32 -9.26 -47.00
CA ALA A 578 -15.30 -10.32 -47.04
C ALA A 578 -15.88 -11.71 -47.24
N GLY A 579 -17.19 -11.91 -47.12
CA GLY A 579 -17.84 -13.22 -47.23
C GLY A 579 -17.43 -14.18 -46.12
N ILE A 580 -17.25 -13.68 -44.88
CA ILE A 580 -16.76 -14.47 -43.74
C ILE A 580 -17.72 -14.43 -42.56
N LEU A 581 -17.69 -15.55 -41.83
CA LEU A 581 -18.23 -15.67 -40.49
C LEU A 581 -17.05 -15.89 -39.54
N VAL A 582 -17.07 -15.21 -38.39
CA VAL A 582 -16.04 -15.34 -37.38
C VAL A 582 -16.69 -15.79 -36.08
N ASP A 583 -16.24 -16.96 -35.61
CA ASP A 583 -16.66 -17.53 -34.34
C ASP A 583 -15.66 -17.14 -33.27
N SER A 584 -16.12 -16.50 -32.22
CA SER A 584 -15.27 -15.90 -31.21
C SER A 584 -14.63 -16.89 -30.25
N GLU A 585 -15.31 -17.98 -29.89
CA GLU A 585 -14.78 -18.88 -28.84
C GLU A 585 -13.70 -19.84 -29.38
N PRO A 586 -13.90 -20.58 -30.49
CA PRO A 586 -12.81 -21.34 -31.05
C PRO A 586 -11.86 -20.50 -31.90
N ASN A 587 -12.06 -19.17 -31.99
CA ASN A 587 -11.29 -18.28 -32.85
C ASN A 587 -11.15 -18.80 -34.29
N ARG A 588 -12.26 -19.14 -34.91
CA ARG A 588 -12.31 -19.72 -36.25
C ARG A 588 -13.00 -18.80 -37.24
N MET A 589 -12.55 -18.89 -38.46
CA MET A 589 -13.17 -18.20 -39.58
C MET A 589 -13.79 -19.21 -40.52
N TYR A 590 -14.94 -18.89 -41.08
CA TYR A 590 -15.65 -19.72 -42.07
C TYR A 590 -16.03 -18.86 -43.27
N SER A 591 -16.07 -19.50 -44.42
CA SER A 591 -16.68 -18.90 -45.60
C SER A 591 -18.19 -18.77 -45.42
N SER A 592 -18.77 -17.60 -45.60
CA SER A 592 -20.23 -17.43 -45.54
C SER A 592 -20.98 -18.03 -46.75
N THR A 593 -20.26 -18.48 -47.77
CA THR A 593 -20.84 -19.10 -48.99
C THR A 593 -20.74 -20.62 -48.98
N THR A 594 -19.58 -21.14 -48.56
CA THR A 594 -19.32 -22.59 -48.55
C THR A 594 -19.38 -23.20 -47.17
N PHE A 595 -19.43 -22.41 -46.14
CA PHE A 595 -19.40 -22.78 -44.72
C PHE A 595 -18.17 -23.61 -44.31
N GLN A 596 -17.14 -23.60 -45.15
CA GLN A 596 -15.88 -24.27 -44.87
C GLN A 596 -15.04 -23.45 -43.92
N ASN A 597 -14.35 -24.13 -43.03
CA ASN A 597 -13.36 -23.52 -42.12
C ASN A 597 -12.20 -22.95 -42.94
N LEU A 598 -11.95 -21.66 -42.82
CA LEU A 598 -10.87 -20.92 -43.49
C LEU A 598 -9.59 -20.85 -42.63
N GLY A 599 -9.65 -21.33 -41.39
CA GLY A 599 -8.55 -21.31 -40.45
C GLY A 599 -8.96 -20.79 -39.08
N SER A 600 -8.05 -20.92 -38.13
CA SER A 600 -8.15 -20.30 -36.81
C SER A 600 -7.14 -19.19 -36.71
N PHE A 601 -7.38 -18.25 -35.78
CA PHE A 601 -6.44 -17.20 -35.44
C PHE A 601 -6.09 -17.31 -33.96
N GLU A 602 -4.80 -17.07 -33.65
CA GLU A 602 -4.39 -16.90 -32.28
C GLU A 602 -4.72 -15.47 -31.87
N LYS A 603 -5.49 -15.29 -30.82
CA LYS A 603 -5.86 -13.97 -30.27
C LYS A 603 -6.30 -12.89 -31.30
N PRO A 604 -7.24 -12.03 -31.00
CA PRO A 604 -7.68 -11.68 -29.66
C PRO A 604 -8.49 -12.79 -29.01
N ASN A 605 -8.37 -12.96 -27.71
CA ASN A 605 -9.10 -13.99 -26.97
C ASN A 605 -10.61 -13.78 -27.03
N PHE A 606 -11.03 -12.51 -27.14
CA PHE A 606 -12.43 -12.08 -27.20
C PHE A 606 -12.64 -11.14 -28.38
N PRO A 607 -12.86 -11.66 -29.57
CA PRO A 607 -13.25 -10.85 -30.73
C PRO A 607 -14.62 -10.22 -30.48
N THR A 608 -14.70 -8.92 -30.71
CA THR A 608 -15.93 -8.13 -30.52
C THR A 608 -16.35 -7.35 -31.76
N GLY A 609 -15.52 -7.29 -32.80
CA GLY A 609 -15.81 -6.55 -34.02
C GLY A 609 -14.97 -6.93 -35.22
N LEU A 610 -15.41 -6.50 -36.38
CA LEU A 610 -14.75 -6.67 -37.66
C LEU A 610 -14.62 -5.34 -38.38
N SER A 611 -13.52 -5.16 -39.14
CA SER A 611 -13.45 -4.03 -40.07
C SER A 611 -14.50 -4.17 -41.19
N ALA A 612 -14.93 -3.05 -41.76
CA ALA A 612 -15.94 -3.03 -42.81
C ALA A 612 -15.55 -3.89 -44.03
N ASP A 613 -14.26 -3.93 -44.36
CA ASP A 613 -13.73 -4.77 -45.43
C ASP A 613 -13.42 -6.22 -44.99
N GLY A 614 -13.61 -6.54 -43.70
CA GLY A 614 -13.32 -7.82 -43.09
C GLY A 614 -11.84 -8.22 -43.08
N SER A 615 -10.91 -7.30 -43.34
CA SER A 615 -9.48 -7.57 -43.30
C SER A 615 -8.94 -7.68 -41.89
N LYS A 616 -9.61 -7.05 -40.87
CA LYS A 616 -9.20 -7.04 -39.49
C LYS A 616 -10.28 -7.57 -38.56
N ILE A 617 -9.85 -8.29 -37.52
CA ILE A 617 -10.67 -8.72 -36.39
C ILE A 617 -10.22 -7.97 -35.17
N PHE A 618 -11.15 -7.32 -34.47
CA PHE A 618 -10.91 -6.54 -33.28
C PHE A 618 -11.34 -7.31 -32.06
N GLY A 619 -10.58 -7.21 -30.98
CA GLY A 619 -10.95 -7.83 -29.73
C GLY A 619 -10.08 -7.39 -28.56
N THR A 620 -10.32 -7.98 -27.42
CA THR A 620 -9.63 -7.68 -26.17
C THR A 620 -9.05 -8.94 -25.53
N ASP A 621 -8.11 -8.75 -24.62
CA ASP A 621 -7.57 -9.83 -23.77
C ASP A 621 -8.36 -9.95 -22.43
N ASN A 622 -9.41 -9.16 -22.29
CA ASN A 622 -10.22 -9.12 -21.07
C ASN A 622 -11.20 -10.31 -21.08
N ASP A 623 -10.98 -11.22 -20.14
CA ASP A 623 -11.82 -12.40 -19.95
C ASP A 623 -13.14 -12.00 -19.27
N TYR A 624 -14.27 -12.46 -19.87
CA TYR A 624 -15.61 -12.27 -19.30
C TYR A 624 -16.09 -13.53 -18.54
N GLU A 625 -15.24 -14.53 -18.33
CA GLU A 625 -15.65 -15.74 -17.65
C GLU A 625 -15.95 -15.53 -16.15
N TRP A 626 -16.84 -16.37 -15.62
CA TRP A 626 -17.38 -16.40 -14.27
C TRP A 626 -16.36 -16.51 -13.13
N ASN A 627 -15.16 -16.97 -13.44
CA ASN A 627 -14.01 -16.99 -12.56
C ASN A 627 -13.08 -15.81 -12.90
N ILE A 628 -13.55 -14.60 -12.64
CA ILE A 628 -12.62 -13.48 -12.60
C ILE A 628 -11.69 -13.77 -11.44
N ASP A 629 -10.58 -14.44 -11.75
CA ASP A 629 -9.42 -14.42 -10.88
C ASP A 629 -9.03 -12.95 -10.77
N TYR A 630 -9.15 -12.40 -9.56
CA TYR A 630 -8.88 -11.00 -9.29
C TYR A 630 -7.43 -10.62 -9.63
N ASP A 631 -6.57 -11.63 -9.83
CA ASP A 631 -5.20 -11.51 -10.31
C ASP A 631 -5.07 -11.58 -11.84
N SER A 632 -6.18 -11.81 -12.59
CA SER A 632 -6.15 -11.78 -14.04
C SER A 632 -5.78 -10.38 -14.53
N PRO A 633 -4.75 -10.23 -15.36
CA PRO A 633 -4.27 -8.94 -15.81
C PRO A 633 -5.20 -8.36 -16.89
N HIS A 634 -6.32 -7.77 -16.48
CA HIS A 634 -7.07 -6.92 -17.41
C HIS A 634 -6.16 -5.79 -17.88
N LYS A 635 -6.08 -5.62 -19.18
CA LYS A 635 -5.17 -4.66 -19.80
C LYS A 635 -5.93 -3.55 -20.50
N LYS A 636 -5.34 -2.39 -20.55
CA LYS A 636 -5.78 -1.27 -21.37
C LYS A 636 -5.20 -1.40 -22.77
N GLU A 637 -5.60 -2.48 -23.46
CA GLU A 637 -5.05 -2.86 -24.77
C GLU A 637 -6.17 -3.34 -25.68
N ALA A 638 -6.22 -2.80 -26.88
CA ALA A 638 -6.98 -3.32 -28.00
C ALA A 638 -6.11 -4.27 -28.83
N LEU A 639 -6.65 -5.41 -29.22
CA LEU A 639 -6.00 -6.40 -30.04
C LEU A 639 -6.58 -6.39 -31.44
N ILE A 640 -5.73 -6.27 -32.47
CA ILE A 640 -6.12 -6.18 -33.87
C ILE A 640 -5.43 -7.30 -34.62
N PHE A 641 -6.18 -8.30 -35.05
CA PHE A 641 -5.70 -9.36 -35.91
C PHE A 641 -5.86 -8.96 -37.36
N ASP A 642 -4.77 -8.88 -38.11
CA ASP A 642 -4.80 -8.67 -39.56
C ASP A 642 -4.82 -10.03 -40.28
N ARG A 643 -5.91 -10.29 -41.02
CA ARG A 643 -6.11 -11.55 -41.70
C ARG A 643 -5.13 -11.80 -42.87
N ASN A 644 -4.62 -10.76 -43.49
CA ASN A 644 -3.71 -10.89 -44.65
C ASN A 644 -2.31 -11.24 -44.22
N SER A 645 -1.84 -10.70 -43.11
CA SER A 645 -0.50 -10.95 -42.56
C SER A 645 -0.50 -12.05 -41.50
N SER A 646 -1.65 -12.41 -40.95
CA SER A 646 -1.81 -13.28 -39.78
C SER A 646 -1.06 -12.73 -38.53
N MET A 647 -0.91 -11.43 -38.46
CA MET A 647 -0.24 -10.74 -37.36
C MET A 647 -1.23 -10.06 -36.40
N ILE A 648 -0.85 -9.99 -35.13
CA ILE A 648 -1.58 -9.25 -34.11
C ILE A 648 -0.82 -7.97 -33.81
N THR A 649 -1.55 -6.85 -33.79
CA THR A 649 -1.09 -5.57 -33.29
C THR A 649 -1.80 -5.26 -31.98
N THR A 650 -1.05 -4.97 -30.94
CA THR A 650 -1.56 -4.49 -29.67
C THR A 650 -1.50 -2.96 -29.67
N VAL A 651 -2.61 -2.31 -29.33
CA VAL A 651 -2.73 -0.86 -29.25
C VAL A 651 -3.16 -0.48 -27.84
N GLU A 652 -2.44 0.44 -27.22
CA GLU A 652 -2.80 0.95 -25.90
C GLU A 652 -4.08 1.78 -25.94
N THR A 653 -4.97 1.57 -24.97
CA THR A 653 -6.23 2.29 -24.80
C THR A 653 -6.23 3.12 -23.53
N VAL A 654 -7.04 4.15 -23.46
CA VAL A 654 -7.16 5.01 -22.27
C VAL A 654 -7.86 4.26 -21.14
N GLY A 655 -8.94 3.55 -21.46
CA GLY A 655 -9.68 2.71 -20.53
C GLY A 655 -9.44 1.21 -20.73
N TYR A 656 -10.18 0.40 -19.98
CA TYR A 656 -10.28 -1.04 -20.19
C TYR A 656 -11.31 -1.31 -21.28
N PRO A 657 -10.89 -1.77 -22.48
CA PRO A 657 -11.80 -1.96 -23.59
C PRO A 657 -12.69 -3.19 -23.36
N HIS A 658 -13.98 -3.02 -23.61
CA HIS A 658 -14.99 -4.09 -23.57
C HIS A 658 -15.43 -4.53 -24.96
N ILE A 659 -15.71 -3.52 -25.82
CA ILE A 659 -16.24 -3.74 -27.17
C ILE A 659 -15.46 -2.85 -28.12
N LEU A 660 -14.87 -3.45 -29.12
CA LEU A 660 -14.20 -2.77 -30.22
C LEU A 660 -15.06 -2.88 -31.47
N PHE A 661 -15.25 -1.78 -32.18
CA PHE A 661 -16.05 -1.74 -33.40
C PHE A 661 -15.52 -0.69 -34.37
N GLU A 662 -15.72 -0.90 -35.64
CA GLU A 662 -15.49 0.12 -36.65
C GLU A 662 -16.77 0.95 -36.83
N ASN A 663 -16.64 2.25 -36.67
CA ASN A 663 -17.78 3.16 -36.84
C ASN A 663 -18.07 3.44 -38.35
N PHE A 664 -19.14 4.16 -38.61
CA PHE A 664 -19.56 4.51 -39.97
C PHE A 664 -18.55 5.37 -40.75
N ARG A 665 -17.53 5.91 -40.09
CA ARG A 665 -16.41 6.67 -40.66
C ARG A 665 -15.18 5.81 -40.95
N GLY A 666 -15.22 4.52 -40.62
CA GLY A 666 -14.07 3.63 -40.73
C GLY A 666 -13.04 3.80 -39.62
N GLU A 667 -13.42 4.40 -38.49
CA GLU A 667 -12.55 4.59 -37.33
C GLU A 667 -12.77 3.44 -36.35
N LEU A 668 -11.66 2.92 -35.78
CA LEU A 668 -11.76 1.94 -34.72
C LEU A 668 -12.11 2.66 -33.40
N MET A 669 -13.21 2.23 -32.80
CA MET A 669 -13.74 2.78 -31.55
C MET A 669 -13.77 1.69 -30.49
N SER A 670 -13.72 2.08 -29.24
CA SER A 670 -13.91 1.19 -28.09
C SER A 670 -14.97 1.74 -27.15
N ILE A 671 -15.84 0.85 -26.68
CA ILE A 671 -16.60 1.08 -25.46
C ILE A 671 -15.70 0.61 -24.32
N SER A 672 -15.18 1.55 -23.54
CA SER A 672 -14.20 1.30 -22.49
C SER A 672 -14.74 1.71 -21.14
N SER A 673 -14.19 1.14 -20.07
CA SER A 673 -14.44 1.59 -18.71
C SER A 673 -13.16 2.14 -18.06
N GLY A 674 -13.34 3.09 -17.14
CA GLY A 674 -12.22 3.62 -16.33
C GLY A 674 -11.73 2.66 -15.26
N LEU A 675 -12.58 1.72 -14.89
CA LEU A 675 -12.35 0.72 -13.84
C LEU A 675 -12.11 -0.66 -14.43
N LYS A 676 -11.15 -1.39 -13.91
CA LYS A 676 -10.77 -2.74 -14.36
C LYS A 676 -11.92 -3.74 -14.34
N ARG A 677 -12.91 -3.54 -13.49
CA ARG A 677 -14.03 -4.45 -13.24
C ARG A 677 -15.39 -3.98 -13.70
N ALA A 678 -15.46 -2.87 -14.39
CA ALA A 678 -16.72 -2.46 -14.95
C ALA A 678 -17.11 -3.50 -16.01
N THR A 679 -18.01 -4.41 -15.68
CA THR A 679 -18.66 -5.28 -16.65
C THR A 679 -19.90 -4.57 -17.15
N LEU A 680 -20.06 -4.48 -18.46
CA LEU A 680 -21.26 -3.91 -19.09
C LEU A 680 -22.55 -4.63 -18.67
N TYR A 681 -22.48 -5.76 -18.00
CA TYR A 681 -23.57 -6.73 -17.86
C TYR A 681 -23.77 -7.33 -16.49
N ARG A 682 -23.12 -6.84 -15.42
CA ARG A 682 -23.31 -7.41 -14.06
C ARG A 682 -24.05 -6.49 -13.13
N ASP A 683 -24.89 -7.09 -12.27
CA ASP A 683 -25.43 -6.51 -11.03
C ASP A 683 -24.28 -6.17 -10.08
N LEU A 684 -23.46 -5.23 -10.41
CA LEU A 684 -22.54 -4.64 -9.46
C LEU A 684 -23.28 -3.49 -8.78
N ALA A 685 -23.19 -3.46 -7.46
CA ALA A 685 -23.70 -2.35 -6.65
C ALA A 685 -23.03 -1.01 -7.02
N ASP A 686 -21.99 -1.06 -7.86
CA ASP A 686 -21.16 0.05 -8.26
C ASP A 686 -21.44 0.46 -9.72
N THR A 687 -21.34 1.74 -9.97
CA THR A 687 -21.58 2.39 -11.26
C THR A 687 -20.60 1.89 -12.32
N ALA A 688 -21.12 1.45 -13.46
CA ALA A 688 -20.29 1.23 -14.65
C ALA A 688 -20.02 2.59 -15.32
N ASP A 689 -18.87 3.17 -15.02
CA ASP A 689 -18.40 4.36 -15.70
C ASP A 689 -17.80 3.98 -17.04
N ILE A 690 -18.59 4.14 -18.10
CA ILE A 690 -18.15 3.84 -19.47
C ILE A 690 -17.93 5.13 -20.26
N PHE A 691 -17.07 5.04 -21.25
CA PHE A 691 -16.85 6.09 -22.24
C PHE A 691 -16.48 5.48 -23.59
N ILE A 692 -16.66 6.25 -24.63
CA ILE A 692 -16.33 5.82 -25.99
C ILE A 692 -15.05 6.52 -26.39
N GLU A 693 -14.02 5.75 -26.70
CA GLU A 693 -12.74 6.26 -27.16
C GLU A 693 -12.41 5.82 -28.59
N LYS A 694 -11.69 6.66 -29.30
CA LYS A 694 -11.08 6.32 -30.57
C LYS A 694 -9.76 5.59 -30.28
N VAL A 695 -9.57 4.45 -30.94
CA VAL A 695 -8.34 3.68 -30.84
C VAL A 695 -7.47 4.01 -32.06
N ASP A 696 -6.35 4.67 -31.79
CA ASP A 696 -5.44 5.06 -32.88
C ASP A 696 -4.60 3.87 -33.32
N VAL A 697 -4.98 3.30 -34.47
CA VAL A 697 -4.25 2.19 -35.09
C VAL A 697 -3.02 2.74 -35.82
N PRO A 698 -1.82 2.28 -35.51
CA PRO A 698 -0.58 2.77 -36.11
C PRO A 698 -0.47 2.49 -37.62
#